data_3b4c7b3f85779baeaf0b3143fb01f097
#
_entry.id   3b4c7b3f85779baeaf0b3143fb01f097
#
_cell.length_a   1.000
_cell.length_b   1.000
_cell.length_c   1.000
_cell.angle_alpha   90.00
_cell.angle_beta   90.00
_cell.angle_gamma   90.00
#
_symmetry.space_group_name_H-M   'P 1'
#
loop_
_entity.id
_entity.type
_entity.pdbx_description
1 polymer ?
#
loop_
_entity_poly.entity_id
_entity_poly.type
_entity_poly.pdbx_seq_one_letter_code
_entity_poly.pdbx_strand_id
1 'polypeptide(L)'
;MWVKVNILHIGKEGKRSYHNRPETTWIPVYFLQFIEKIVSYEGCIMCGIVGYCGSRRVVPVILEGLRRLEYRGYDSAGIVYLQDGKLIKHRSEGKLSRLEAIIDDAIIAPSHIGLGHTRWATHGAPTTANAHPHSDCTGNLVVIHNGIIENYHSLREELKEKGHIFTSQTDTEVLAHLIEDYLEDDLVAAVKKAIARVEGSYAIGVLWTGMPDALVAVRNQSPLVLGVSENEGTFLASDIPALLPYTKQVVFMDDMELAILKADGHQIFSLVTGLPVEKKVTTIDWNPAMAEKAGFKHFMLKEIFEEPQAITNTVSGRINPETGEVVLPEIGLTAADLLDIDRIFLVACGTSWHAALVAKYWIEKYANIPVEVDIASEFRYRHLLINKRVLTISISQSGETADTLAGIRIAKEMGAKIITICNVVGSTMTREAHGTIYTHAGPEIGVASTKAFVSQLAALFLFTLYLAQKKETISRELGLELGRELIGIAGVVERELPRIQKEVEHLIERYYDSRDFLFVGRSLNYPIALEGALKLKEISYIHAEGYASGELKHGPIALIDKDMPVLALVPQDEVYQKSISNVEEIKARQGRIILIGTEGDSHLKTITDDVIYLPKVHSAMNPILYTIPAQLLAYEIATKRGCDVDQPRNLAKSVTVE
;
A
#
# COMPACT_ATOMS: atom_id res chain seq x y z
N MET A 1 -14.90 -23.78 -27.14
CA MET A 1 -14.15 -24.94 -27.60
C MET A 1 -13.73 -25.72 -26.37
N TRP A 2 -13.78 -27.05 -26.38
CA TRP A 2 -13.47 -27.91 -25.22
C TRP A 2 -12.25 -28.76 -25.55
N VAL A 3 -11.33 -28.91 -24.56
CA VAL A 3 -10.13 -29.73 -24.71
C VAL A 3 -10.18 -30.89 -23.71
N LYS A 4 -9.71 -32.03 -24.14
CA LYS A 4 -9.67 -33.25 -23.34
C LYS A 4 -8.33 -33.33 -22.60
N VAL A 5 -8.37 -33.29 -21.26
CA VAL A 5 -7.17 -33.33 -20.40
C VAL A 5 -7.15 -34.65 -19.64
N ASN A 6 -6.00 -35.32 -19.61
CA ASN A 6 -5.76 -36.52 -18.83
C ASN A 6 -5.19 -36.12 -17.46
N ILE A 7 -5.93 -36.39 -16.39
CA ILE A 7 -5.49 -36.11 -15.02
C ILE A 7 -4.69 -37.32 -14.52
N LEU A 8 -3.42 -37.12 -14.24
CA LEU A 8 -2.57 -38.09 -13.55
C LEU A 8 -2.67 -37.86 -12.03
N HIS A 9 -3.30 -38.77 -11.31
CA HIS A 9 -3.29 -38.77 -9.85
C HIS A 9 -1.91 -39.24 -9.34
N ILE A 10 -1.17 -38.32 -8.69
CA ILE A 10 0.05 -38.68 -7.94
C ILE A 10 -0.38 -38.94 -6.49
N GLY A 11 -0.39 -40.20 -6.09
CA GLY A 11 -0.67 -40.58 -4.71
C GLY A 11 0.44 -40.12 -3.74
N LYS A 12 0.08 -39.79 -2.51
CA LYS A 12 0.94 -39.24 -1.45
C LYS A 12 2.18 -40.07 -1.06
N GLU A 13 2.44 -41.24 -1.65
CA GLU A 13 3.52 -42.16 -1.24
C GLU A 13 4.45 -42.58 -2.38
N GLY A 14 4.74 -41.80 -3.36
CA GLY A 14 5.88 -42.01 -4.25
C GLY A 14 6.03 -43.41 -4.92
N LYS A 15 5.04 -44.30 -4.85
CA LYS A 15 5.06 -45.60 -5.53
C LYS A 15 4.08 -45.64 -6.70
N ARG A 16 4.60 -45.84 -7.91
CA ARG A 16 3.79 -46.08 -9.10
C ARG A 16 3.03 -47.38 -8.97
N SER A 17 1.71 -47.34 -8.80
CA SER A 17 0.84 -48.49 -8.99
C SER A 17 0.21 -48.44 -10.37
N TYR A 18 0.50 -49.43 -11.18
CA TYR A 18 -0.10 -49.61 -12.50
C TYR A 18 -1.45 -50.30 -12.37
N HIS A 19 -2.51 -49.57 -11.99
CA HIS A 19 -3.90 -49.97 -12.20
C HIS A 19 -4.85 -48.83 -11.88
N ASN A 20 -4.94 -47.84 -12.77
CA ASN A 20 -6.16 -47.04 -12.91
C ASN A 20 -6.21 -46.44 -14.30
N ARG A 21 -7.33 -46.57 -14.98
CA ARG A 21 -7.58 -45.87 -16.24
C ARG A 21 -7.58 -44.36 -15.96
N PRO A 22 -6.93 -43.53 -16.79
CA PRO A 22 -6.97 -42.10 -16.60
C PRO A 22 -8.41 -41.59 -16.74
N GLU A 23 -8.92 -40.94 -15.71
CA GLU A 23 -10.18 -40.20 -15.83
C GLU A 23 -9.94 -38.99 -16.75
N THR A 24 -10.74 -38.93 -17.78
CA THR A 24 -10.67 -37.82 -18.74
C THR A 24 -11.81 -36.85 -18.46
N THR A 25 -11.44 -35.59 -18.17
CA THR A 25 -12.40 -34.52 -17.95
C THR A 25 -12.34 -33.53 -19.12
N TRP A 26 -13.49 -33.02 -19.54
CA TRP A 26 -13.59 -31.97 -20.54
C TRP A 26 -13.52 -30.61 -19.84
N ILE A 27 -12.52 -29.79 -20.23
CA ILE A 27 -12.33 -28.45 -19.69
C ILE A 27 -12.49 -27.41 -20.83
N PRO A 28 -13.25 -26.33 -20.65
CA PRO A 28 -13.34 -25.26 -21.63
C PRO A 28 -11.97 -24.62 -21.87
N VAL A 29 -11.62 -24.30 -23.12
CA VAL A 29 -10.32 -23.70 -23.48
C VAL A 29 -10.07 -22.40 -22.75
N TYR A 30 -11.09 -21.58 -22.52
CA TYR A 30 -10.97 -20.35 -21.73
C TYR A 30 -10.62 -20.60 -20.27
N PHE A 31 -10.94 -21.79 -19.73
CA PHE A 31 -10.59 -22.17 -18.36
C PHE A 31 -9.12 -22.59 -18.24
N LEU A 32 -8.55 -23.22 -19.26
CA LEU A 32 -7.11 -23.50 -19.32
C LEU A 32 -6.30 -22.22 -19.53
N GLN A 33 -6.76 -21.32 -20.39
CA GLN A 33 -6.15 -20.00 -20.57
C GLN A 33 -6.28 -19.12 -19.31
N PHE A 34 -7.33 -19.33 -18.52
CA PHE A 34 -7.53 -18.69 -17.22
C PHE A 34 -6.57 -19.26 -16.17
N ILE A 35 -6.35 -20.58 -16.12
CA ILE A 35 -5.36 -21.22 -15.23
C ILE A 35 -3.93 -20.82 -15.61
N GLU A 36 -3.58 -20.78 -16.89
CA GLU A 36 -2.27 -20.31 -17.36
C GLU A 36 -2.02 -18.84 -17.00
N LYS A 37 -3.05 -17.98 -17.05
CA LYS A 37 -2.96 -16.58 -16.57
C LYS A 37 -2.88 -16.45 -15.05
N ILE A 38 -3.51 -17.36 -14.27
CA ILE A 38 -3.45 -17.36 -12.81
C ILE A 38 -2.06 -17.77 -12.29
N VAL A 39 -1.36 -18.66 -12.99
CA VAL A 39 -0.04 -19.17 -12.58
C VAL A 39 1.09 -18.15 -12.79
N SER A 40 0.85 -17.04 -13.50
CA SER A 40 1.88 -16.06 -13.87
C SER A 40 1.90 -14.77 -13.05
N TYR A 41 1.27 -14.73 -11.88
CA TYR A 41 1.25 -13.53 -11.04
C TYR A 41 1.90 -13.77 -9.67
N GLU A 42 3.22 -13.84 -9.65
CA GLU A 42 4.00 -13.64 -8.41
C GLU A 42 4.42 -12.15 -8.32
N GLY A 43 4.08 -11.50 -7.26
CA GLY A 43 4.19 -10.07 -7.12
C GLY A 43 5.50 -9.54 -6.49
N CYS A 44 5.81 -8.25 -6.60
CA CYS A 44 7.08 -7.60 -6.22
C CYS A 44 7.03 -6.69 -4.97
N ILE A 45 7.92 -6.79 -3.96
CA ILE A 45 8.10 -5.91 -2.79
C ILE A 45 8.81 -4.62 -3.23
N MET A 46 8.49 -3.46 -2.62
CA MET A 46 8.89 -2.17 -3.16
C MET A 46 10.29 -1.74 -2.74
N CYS A 47 11.13 -1.51 -3.73
CA CYS A 47 12.39 -0.77 -3.67
C CYS A 47 12.15 0.69 -4.13
N GLY A 48 13.11 1.59 -3.90
CA GLY A 48 13.08 2.97 -4.39
C GLY A 48 13.97 3.14 -5.61
N ILE A 49 13.41 3.59 -6.73
CA ILE A 49 14.15 4.02 -7.93
C ILE A 49 14.18 5.54 -8.02
N VAL A 50 15.35 6.11 -8.29
CA VAL A 50 15.54 7.50 -8.69
C VAL A 50 16.50 7.56 -9.85
N GLY A 51 16.16 8.31 -10.90
CA GLY A 51 17.03 8.63 -12.03
C GLY A 51 16.96 10.12 -12.34
N TYR A 52 18.04 10.65 -12.87
CA TYR A 52 18.11 12.06 -13.25
C TYR A 52 18.98 12.24 -14.49
N CYS A 53 18.50 13.10 -15.38
CA CYS A 53 19.26 13.61 -16.52
C CYS A 53 18.93 15.11 -16.69
N GLY A 54 19.90 16.02 -16.45
CA GLY A 54 19.61 17.45 -16.51
C GLY A 54 20.78 18.37 -16.21
N SER A 55 20.49 19.58 -15.75
CA SER A 55 21.47 20.66 -15.54
C SER A 55 22.15 20.62 -14.17
N ARG A 56 21.53 19.97 -13.16
CA ARG A 56 22.05 19.91 -11.78
C ARG A 56 23.14 18.85 -11.62
N ARG A 57 23.92 18.94 -10.55
CA ARG A 57 24.79 17.85 -10.10
C ARG A 57 23.91 16.65 -9.69
N VAL A 58 24.17 15.48 -10.28
CA VAL A 58 23.29 14.31 -10.17
C VAL A 58 23.27 13.68 -8.77
N VAL A 59 24.43 13.61 -8.08
CA VAL A 59 24.53 12.91 -6.78
C VAL A 59 23.62 13.51 -5.72
N PRO A 60 23.61 14.84 -5.46
CA PRO A 60 22.64 15.44 -4.53
C PRO A 60 21.18 15.20 -4.91
N VAL A 61 20.86 15.23 -6.21
CA VAL A 61 19.48 14.98 -6.70
C VAL A 61 19.05 13.55 -6.38
N ILE A 62 19.90 12.59 -6.68
CA ILE A 62 19.59 11.17 -6.43
C ILE A 62 19.48 10.88 -4.93
N LEU A 63 20.44 11.34 -4.11
CA LEU A 63 20.43 11.11 -2.67
C LEU A 63 19.20 11.72 -2.00
N GLU A 64 18.80 12.94 -2.38
CA GLU A 64 17.57 13.56 -1.86
C GLU A 64 16.31 12.78 -2.28
N GLY A 65 16.25 12.33 -3.55
CA GLY A 65 15.15 11.51 -4.02
C GLY A 65 15.09 10.15 -3.28
N LEU A 66 16.23 9.47 -3.08
CA LEU A 66 16.30 8.21 -2.35
C LEU A 66 15.93 8.39 -0.87
N ARG A 67 16.32 9.49 -0.23
CA ARG A 67 15.93 9.80 1.16
C ARG A 67 14.41 9.91 1.30
N ARG A 68 13.74 10.44 0.29
CA ARG A 68 12.27 10.53 0.23
C ARG A 68 11.58 9.22 -0.14
N LEU A 69 12.33 8.20 -0.58
CA LEU A 69 11.84 6.86 -0.89
C LEU A 69 12.31 5.79 0.11
N GLU A 70 13.08 6.15 1.13
CA GLU A 70 13.63 5.18 2.08
C GLU A 70 12.55 4.38 2.83
N TYR A 71 11.34 4.95 2.98
CA TYR A 71 10.19 4.23 3.52
C TYR A 71 9.74 3.02 2.68
N ARG A 72 10.21 2.91 1.43
CA ARG A 72 9.92 1.79 0.51
C ARG A 72 10.92 0.65 0.64
N GLY A 73 12.18 0.93 1.01
CA GLY A 73 13.22 -0.07 1.18
C GLY A 73 14.47 0.55 1.80
N TYR A 74 15.13 -0.16 2.70
CA TYR A 74 16.25 0.32 3.48
C TYR A 74 17.27 -0.77 3.86
N ASP A 75 17.22 -1.94 3.22
CA ASP A 75 18.14 -3.05 3.48
C ASP A 75 19.50 -2.84 2.85
N SER A 76 19.54 -2.17 1.73
CA SER A 76 20.74 -1.70 1.07
C SER A 76 20.42 -0.55 0.13
N ALA A 77 21.44 0.26 -0.20
CA ALA A 77 21.30 1.38 -1.11
C ALA A 77 22.50 1.49 -2.03
N GLY A 78 22.32 2.12 -3.20
CA GLY A 78 23.42 2.44 -4.07
C GLY A 78 23.05 3.45 -5.15
N ILE A 79 24.09 4.10 -5.67
CA ILE A 79 24.01 5.06 -6.77
C ILE A 79 25.03 4.75 -7.86
N VAL A 80 24.74 5.20 -9.05
CA VAL A 80 25.67 5.23 -10.17
C VAL A 80 25.50 6.53 -10.94
N TYR A 81 26.60 7.09 -11.40
CA TYR A 81 26.61 8.26 -12.26
C TYR A 81 27.74 8.18 -13.28
N LEU A 82 27.57 8.90 -14.38
CA LEU A 82 28.56 8.96 -15.43
C LEU A 82 29.53 10.10 -15.17
N GLN A 83 30.83 9.81 -15.09
CA GLN A 83 31.89 10.79 -14.90
C GLN A 83 33.06 10.45 -15.84
N ASP A 84 33.50 11.42 -16.63
CA ASP A 84 34.63 11.26 -17.57
C ASP A 84 34.51 10.01 -18.47
N GLY A 85 33.28 9.72 -18.94
CA GLY A 85 32.97 8.57 -19.78
C GLY A 85 32.96 7.21 -19.06
N LYS A 86 33.03 7.19 -17.73
CA LYS A 86 33.01 5.97 -16.90
C LYS A 86 31.84 5.99 -15.93
N LEU A 87 31.33 4.79 -15.63
CA LEU A 87 30.29 4.59 -14.60
C LEU A 87 30.94 4.47 -13.23
N ILE A 88 30.66 5.41 -12.34
CA ILE A 88 31.12 5.41 -10.95
C ILE A 88 29.98 4.89 -10.07
N LYS A 89 30.22 3.82 -9.30
CA LYS A 89 29.22 3.16 -8.45
C LYS A 89 29.60 3.25 -6.98
N HIS A 90 28.62 3.56 -6.13
CA HIS A 90 28.71 3.44 -4.68
C HIS A 90 27.55 2.58 -4.19
N ARG A 91 27.83 1.58 -3.36
CA ARG A 91 26.84 0.65 -2.81
C ARG A 91 27.14 0.38 -1.33
N SER A 92 26.09 0.28 -0.51
CA SER A 92 26.21 -0.03 0.91
C SER A 92 25.05 -0.92 1.36
N GLU A 93 25.31 -1.84 2.27
CA GLU A 93 24.27 -2.50 3.05
C GLU A 93 23.69 -1.55 4.09
N GLY A 94 22.42 -1.76 4.47
CA GLY A 94 21.69 -0.97 5.47
C GLY A 94 21.12 0.33 4.92
N LYS A 95 20.74 1.23 5.85
CA LYS A 95 20.07 2.50 5.54
C LYS A 95 20.89 3.42 4.65
N LEU A 96 20.21 4.34 3.96
CA LEU A 96 20.82 5.32 3.05
C LEU A 96 21.95 6.14 3.70
N SER A 97 21.85 6.42 5.00
CA SER A 97 22.89 7.13 5.75
C SER A 97 24.26 6.46 5.70
N ARG A 98 24.33 5.12 5.57
CA ARG A 98 25.61 4.41 5.38
C ARG A 98 26.19 4.65 3.99
N LEU A 99 25.35 4.71 2.97
CA LEU A 99 25.77 5.08 1.61
C LEU A 99 26.28 6.52 1.58
N GLU A 100 25.56 7.45 2.19
CA GLU A 100 25.96 8.87 2.28
C GLU A 100 27.34 9.04 2.95
N ALA A 101 27.63 8.24 3.98
CA ALA A 101 28.90 8.30 4.70
C ALA A 101 30.14 7.88 3.86
N ILE A 102 29.96 7.12 2.79
CA ILE A 102 31.04 6.69 1.89
C ILE A 102 31.16 7.55 0.64
N ILE A 103 30.24 8.49 0.43
CA ILE A 103 30.23 9.42 -0.71
C ILE A 103 30.81 10.75 -0.25
N ASP A 104 31.99 11.12 -0.77
CA ASP A 104 32.56 12.45 -0.59
C ASP A 104 32.20 13.35 -1.75
N ASP A 105 31.09 14.10 -1.61
CA ASP A 105 30.56 14.99 -2.65
C ASP A 105 31.55 16.12 -3.05
N ALA A 106 32.53 16.42 -2.20
CA ALA A 106 33.55 17.43 -2.51
C ALA A 106 34.56 16.93 -3.56
N ILE A 107 34.72 15.61 -3.70
CA ILE A 107 35.69 14.99 -4.62
C ILE A 107 35.03 14.62 -5.96
N ILE A 108 33.69 14.54 -6.00
CA ILE A 108 32.97 14.14 -7.21
C ILE A 108 32.97 15.28 -8.23
N ALA A 109 33.57 15.04 -9.38
CA ALA A 109 33.48 15.97 -10.52
C ALA A 109 32.02 16.15 -10.96
N PRO A 110 31.64 17.29 -11.55
CA PRO A 110 30.29 17.53 -12.01
C PRO A 110 29.80 16.43 -12.96
N SER A 111 28.77 15.72 -12.55
CA SER A 111 28.04 14.73 -13.36
C SER A 111 26.57 15.10 -13.35
N HIS A 112 25.91 14.91 -14.49
CA HIS A 112 24.55 15.39 -14.76
C HIS A 112 23.56 14.27 -15.10
N ILE A 113 24.02 13.01 -15.08
CA ILE A 113 23.20 11.84 -15.37
C ILE A 113 23.55 10.69 -14.42
N GLY A 114 22.54 10.00 -13.90
CA GLY A 114 22.75 8.86 -13.02
C GLY A 114 21.46 8.21 -12.55
N LEU A 115 21.64 7.11 -11.81
CA LEU A 115 20.59 6.28 -11.23
C LEU A 115 20.90 6.00 -9.76
N GLY A 116 19.88 5.85 -8.97
CA GLY A 116 19.96 5.45 -7.57
C GLY A 116 18.85 4.49 -7.19
N HIS A 117 19.13 3.70 -6.16
CA HIS A 117 18.24 2.65 -5.71
C HIS A 117 18.34 2.42 -4.20
N THR A 118 17.19 2.25 -3.54
CA THR A 118 17.08 1.69 -2.20
C THR A 118 16.38 0.35 -2.30
N ARG A 119 16.99 -0.69 -1.71
CA ARG A 119 16.54 -2.06 -1.88
C ARG A 119 15.83 -2.59 -0.66
N TRP A 120 14.77 -3.35 -0.91
CA TRP A 120 14.21 -4.34 -0.02
C TRP A 120 14.56 -5.72 -0.58
N ALA A 121 15.24 -6.56 0.22
CA ALA A 121 15.79 -7.82 -0.26
C ALA A 121 14.69 -8.87 -0.51
N THR A 122 14.51 -9.26 -1.77
CA THR A 122 13.66 -10.39 -2.20
C THR A 122 14.52 -11.61 -2.53
N HIS A 123 15.55 -11.43 -3.34
CA HIS A 123 16.49 -12.47 -3.77
C HIS A 123 17.91 -12.14 -3.31
N GLY A 124 18.52 -13.03 -2.54
CA GLY A 124 19.86 -12.82 -1.96
C GLY A 124 19.84 -11.93 -0.71
N ALA A 125 20.75 -12.20 0.23
CA ALA A 125 20.87 -11.48 1.49
C ALA A 125 21.12 -9.96 1.28
N PRO A 126 20.76 -9.08 2.24
CA PRO A 126 21.03 -7.64 2.15
C PRO A 126 22.52 -7.34 2.38
N THR A 127 23.34 -7.58 1.37
CA THR A 127 24.78 -7.33 1.36
C THR A 127 25.14 -6.27 0.32
N THR A 128 26.31 -5.66 0.44
CA THR A 128 26.83 -4.70 -0.54
C THR A 128 26.92 -5.30 -1.95
N ALA A 129 27.23 -6.60 -2.08
CA ALA A 129 27.30 -7.29 -3.37
C ALA A 129 25.93 -7.39 -4.06
N ASN A 130 24.88 -7.57 -3.26
CA ASN A 130 23.49 -7.68 -3.71
C ASN A 130 22.76 -6.33 -3.80
N ALA A 131 23.39 -5.22 -3.41
CA ALA A 131 22.85 -3.88 -3.57
C ALA A 131 22.89 -3.44 -5.05
N HIS A 132 21.82 -2.78 -5.51
CA HIS A 132 21.82 -2.16 -6.85
C HIS A 132 22.69 -0.90 -6.88
N PRO A 133 23.18 -0.49 -8.06
CA PRO A 133 22.99 -1.07 -9.39
C PRO A 133 23.87 -2.29 -9.66
N HIS A 134 23.41 -3.17 -10.55
CA HIS A 134 24.17 -4.28 -11.11
C HIS A 134 24.73 -3.93 -12.47
N SER A 135 25.94 -4.46 -12.78
CA SER A 135 26.62 -4.19 -14.05
C SER A 135 26.63 -5.42 -14.97
N ASP A 136 26.83 -5.16 -16.25
CA ASP A 136 27.30 -6.11 -17.24
C ASP A 136 28.75 -6.59 -16.93
N CYS A 137 29.28 -7.52 -17.72
CA CYS A 137 30.63 -8.03 -17.58
C CYS A 137 31.71 -6.97 -17.85
N THR A 138 31.41 -5.95 -18.66
CA THR A 138 32.36 -4.90 -19.06
C THR A 138 32.41 -3.74 -18.06
N GLY A 139 31.38 -3.58 -17.24
CA GLY A 139 31.20 -2.44 -16.35
C GLY A 139 30.74 -1.16 -17.06
N ASN A 140 30.37 -1.23 -18.34
CA ASN A 140 29.94 -0.10 -19.15
C ASN A 140 28.43 0.10 -19.17
N LEU A 141 27.66 -0.89 -18.70
CA LEU A 141 26.22 -0.86 -18.57
C LEU A 141 25.80 -1.21 -17.15
N VAL A 142 24.80 -0.50 -16.62
CA VAL A 142 24.24 -0.78 -15.31
C VAL A 142 22.72 -0.79 -15.35
N VAL A 143 22.14 -1.60 -14.47
CA VAL A 143 20.69 -1.74 -14.30
C VAL A 143 20.33 -1.56 -12.83
N ILE A 144 19.26 -0.81 -12.58
CA ILE A 144 18.50 -0.82 -11.32
C ILE A 144 17.10 -1.39 -11.60
N HIS A 145 16.51 -2.06 -10.64
CA HIS A 145 15.27 -2.79 -10.83
C HIS A 145 14.45 -2.85 -9.54
N ASN A 146 13.15 -2.57 -9.68
CA ASN A 146 12.12 -2.92 -8.72
C ASN A 146 11.28 -4.03 -9.34
N GLY A 147 11.06 -5.09 -8.60
CA GLY A 147 10.25 -6.18 -9.11
C GLY A 147 10.86 -7.56 -8.87
N ILE A 148 10.33 -8.56 -9.55
CA ILE A 148 10.85 -9.94 -9.57
C ILE A 148 10.89 -10.44 -11.02
N ILE A 149 12.02 -11.00 -11.40
CA ILE A 149 12.18 -11.71 -12.68
C ILE A 149 11.95 -13.19 -12.41
N GLU A 150 10.75 -13.66 -12.71
CA GLU A 150 10.30 -15.02 -12.37
C GLU A 150 11.13 -16.11 -13.06
N ASN A 151 11.50 -15.90 -14.31
CA ASN A 151 12.31 -16.85 -15.09
C ASN A 151 13.81 -16.62 -14.97
N TYR A 152 14.29 -15.88 -13.92
CA TYR A 152 15.70 -15.51 -13.79
C TYR A 152 16.65 -16.71 -13.71
N HIS A 153 16.22 -17.84 -13.12
CA HIS A 153 17.06 -19.03 -13.01
C HIS A 153 17.44 -19.61 -14.38
N SER A 154 16.47 -19.77 -15.28
CA SER A 154 16.72 -20.30 -16.63
C SER A 154 17.56 -19.35 -17.45
N LEU A 155 17.29 -18.05 -17.37
CA LEU A 155 18.07 -17.01 -18.06
C LEU A 155 19.52 -16.95 -17.53
N ARG A 156 19.71 -17.09 -16.22
CA ARG A 156 21.03 -17.08 -15.58
C ARG A 156 21.90 -18.26 -16.03
N GLU A 157 21.34 -19.45 -16.09
CA GLU A 157 22.09 -20.62 -16.55
C GLU A 157 22.49 -20.50 -18.04
N GLU A 158 21.57 -20.07 -18.90
CA GLU A 158 21.87 -19.79 -20.30
C GLU A 158 22.99 -18.75 -20.48
N LEU A 159 22.93 -17.64 -19.74
CA LEU A 159 23.93 -16.58 -19.81
C LEU A 159 25.31 -17.06 -19.30
N LYS A 160 25.34 -17.91 -18.26
CA LYS A 160 26.58 -18.55 -17.80
C LYS A 160 27.19 -19.45 -18.88
N GLU A 161 26.36 -20.22 -19.60
CA GLU A 161 26.83 -21.05 -20.73
C GLU A 161 27.42 -20.20 -21.86
N LYS A 162 26.97 -18.97 -22.04
CA LYS A 162 27.52 -17.97 -22.95
C LYS A 162 28.77 -17.26 -22.41
N GLY A 163 29.17 -17.51 -21.18
CA GLY A 163 30.38 -16.97 -20.55
C GLY A 163 30.19 -15.73 -19.70
N HIS A 164 28.93 -15.30 -19.43
CA HIS A 164 28.70 -14.19 -18.49
C HIS A 164 29.04 -14.56 -17.06
N ILE A 165 29.64 -13.61 -16.33
CA ILE A 165 30.12 -13.80 -14.95
C ILE A 165 29.21 -13.06 -13.99
N PHE A 166 28.49 -13.80 -13.15
CA PHE A 166 27.60 -13.27 -12.12
C PHE A 166 28.34 -13.02 -10.81
N THR A 167 28.12 -11.86 -10.22
CA THR A 167 28.75 -11.40 -8.99
C THR A 167 27.80 -11.27 -7.80
N SER A 168 26.49 -11.35 -8.05
CA SER A 168 25.45 -11.27 -7.04
C SER A 168 24.52 -12.49 -7.03
N GLN A 169 23.66 -12.53 -6.04
CA GLN A 169 22.61 -13.56 -5.90
C GLN A 169 21.25 -13.04 -6.36
N THR A 170 21.17 -11.80 -6.89
CA THR A 170 19.91 -11.18 -7.28
C THR A 170 19.42 -11.68 -8.61
N ASP A 171 18.11 -11.64 -8.80
CA ASP A 171 17.44 -11.82 -10.10
C ASP A 171 17.78 -10.66 -11.06
N THR A 172 17.97 -9.45 -10.54
CA THR A 172 18.26 -8.24 -11.32
C THR A 172 19.52 -8.31 -12.16
N GLU A 173 20.60 -8.97 -11.68
CA GLU A 173 21.86 -9.06 -12.43
C GLU A 173 21.69 -9.75 -13.78
N VAL A 174 20.69 -10.64 -13.89
CA VAL A 174 20.31 -11.28 -15.16
C VAL A 174 19.94 -10.25 -16.23
N LEU A 175 19.26 -9.15 -15.84
CA LEU A 175 18.88 -8.09 -16.79
C LEU A 175 20.10 -7.39 -17.38
N ALA A 176 21.12 -7.10 -16.55
CA ALA A 176 22.34 -6.44 -17.03
C ALA A 176 23.05 -7.30 -18.09
N HIS A 177 23.22 -8.60 -17.78
CA HIS A 177 23.84 -9.53 -18.72
C HIS A 177 22.99 -9.86 -19.93
N LEU A 178 21.67 -9.92 -19.79
CA LEU A 178 20.77 -10.16 -20.92
C LEU A 178 20.73 -8.96 -21.89
N ILE A 179 20.81 -7.72 -21.38
CA ILE A 179 20.95 -6.53 -22.23
C ILE A 179 22.32 -6.53 -22.90
N GLU A 180 23.41 -6.87 -22.19
CA GLU A 180 24.77 -7.00 -22.72
C GLU A 180 24.82 -8.00 -23.90
N ASP A 181 24.16 -9.15 -23.77
CA ASP A 181 24.12 -10.20 -24.81
C ASP A 181 23.48 -9.73 -26.14
N TYR A 182 22.58 -8.74 -26.06
CA TYR A 182 21.92 -8.14 -27.21
C TYR A 182 22.50 -6.78 -27.63
N LEU A 183 23.47 -6.24 -26.85
CA LEU A 183 23.98 -4.89 -27.08
C LEU A 183 25.03 -4.87 -28.18
N GLU A 184 24.66 -4.29 -29.30
CA GLU A 184 25.57 -3.87 -30.38
C GLU A 184 25.86 -2.38 -30.21
N ASP A 185 25.21 -1.51 -30.99
CA ASP A 185 25.36 -0.06 -30.95
C ASP A 185 24.07 0.67 -30.50
N ASP A 186 22.96 -0.04 -30.29
CA ASP A 186 21.64 0.50 -29.95
C ASP A 186 21.13 -0.09 -28.62
N LEU A 187 21.24 0.72 -27.55
CA LEU A 187 20.76 0.34 -26.22
C LEU A 187 19.24 0.07 -26.20
N VAL A 188 18.46 0.87 -26.93
CA VAL A 188 16.99 0.75 -26.93
C VAL A 188 16.58 -0.55 -27.60
N ALA A 189 17.23 -0.92 -28.71
CA ALA A 189 17.00 -2.21 -29.37
C ALA A 189 17.41 -3.39 -28.48
N ALA A 190 18.55 -3.30 -27.79
CA ALA A 190 19.02 -4.32 -26.85
C ALA A 190 18.05 -4.51 -25.67
N VAL A 191 17.60 -3.41 -25.05
CA VAL A 191 16.60 -3.44 -23.96
C VAL A 191 15.30 -4.07 -24.43
N LYS A 192 14.78 -3.71 -25.62
CA LYS A 192 13.56 -4.32 -26.17
C LYS A 192 13.70 -5.84 -26.36
N LYS A 193 14.84 -6.30 -26.90
CA LYS A 193 15.11 -7.74 -27.07
C LYS A 193 15.21 -8.47 -25.73
N ALA A 194 15.90 -7.87 -24.75
CA ALA A 194 16.03 -8.43 -23.41
C ALA A 194 14.67 -8.55 -22.71
N ILE A 195 13.88 -7.49 -22.71
CA ILE A 195 12.55 -7.45 -22.06
C ILE A 195 11.57 -8.46 -22.70
N ALA A 196 11.65 -8.70 -23.99
CA ALA A 196 10.81 -9.70 -24.64
C ALA A 196 11.04 -11.15 -24.13
N ARG A 197 12.12 -11.39 -23.36
CA ARG A 197 12.45 -12.68 -22.76
C ARG A 197 12.17 -12.76 -21.27
N VAL A 198 11.86 -11.64 -20.65
CA VAL A 198 11.69 -11.53 -19.20
C VAL A 198 10.23 -11.78 -18.84
N GLU A 199 10.02 -12.65 -17.85
CA GLU A 199 8.73 -12.92 -17.24
C GLU A 199 8.71 -12.32 -15.83
N GLY A 200 7.56 -11.75 -15.41
CA GLY A 200 7.37 -11.16 -14.08
C GLY A 200 7.08 -9.67 -14.07
N SER A 201 7.22 -9.06 -12.88
CA SER A 201 6.97 -7.65 -12.66
C SER A 201 8.27 -6.86 -12.60
N TYR A 202 8.35 -5.69 -13.27
CA TYR A 202 9.56 -4.88 -13.27
C TYR A 202 9.32 -3.40 -13.52
N ALA A 203 10.09 -2.58 -12.81
CA ALA A 203 10.42 -1.20 -13.17
C ALA A 203 11.95 -1.10 -13.24
N ILE A 204 12.48 -0.73 -14.40
CA ILE A 204 13.90 -0.81 -14.71
C ILE A 204 14.42 0.56 -15.09
N GLY A 205 15.62 0.90 -14.59
CA GLY A 205 16.42 2.03 -15.10
C GLY A 205 17.76 1.52 -15.60
N VAL A 206 18.15 1.93 -16.81
CA VAL A 206 19.39 1.52 -17.48
C VAL A 206 20.22 2.74 -17.83
N LEU A 207 21.53 2.67 -17.53
CA LEU A 207 22.52 3.67 -17.93
C LEU A 207 23.69 2.97 -18.60
N TRP A 208 24.10 3.48 -19.76
CA TRP A 208 25.17 2.94 -20.58
C TRP A 208 26.15 4.02 -21.06
N THR A 209 27.45 3.72 -21.01
CA THR A 209 28.51 4.66 -21.43
C THR A 209 28.44 5.03 -22.90
N GLY A 210 27.89 4.17 -23.77
CA GLY A 210 27.69 4.42 -25.19
C GLY A 210 26.53 5.36 -25.52
N MET A 211 25.67 5.68 -24.51
CA MET A 211 24.56 6.62 -24.59
C MET A 211 24.63 7.60 -23.42
N PRO A 212 25.64 8.50 -23.36
CA PRO A 212 26.00 9.25 -22.18
C PRO A 212 25.02 10.40 -21.84
N ASP A 213 24.09 10.70 -22.71
CA ASP A 213 23.12 11.81 -22.62
C ASP A 213 21.70 11.35 -22.29
N ALA A 214 21.47 10.04 -22.12
CA ALA A 214 20.14 9.51 -21.86
C ALA A 214 20.10 8.33 -20.89
N LEU A 215 18.96 8.22 -20.19
CA LEU A 215 18.55 7.04 -19.44
C LEU A 215 17.47 6.29 -20.21
N VAL A 216 17.47 4.97 -20.11
CA VAL A 216 16.38 4.13 -20.60
C VAL A 216 15.63 3.56 -19.41
N ALA A 217 14.31 3.65 -19.42
CA ALA A 217 13.45 3.11 -18.38
C ALA A 217 12.37 2.21 -18.99
N VAL A 218 12.01 1.15 -18.29
CA VAL A 218 10.94 0.24 -18.72
C VAL A 218 10.04 -0.07 -17.54
N ARG A 219 8.74 -0.18 -17.81
CA ARG A 219 7.75 -0.52 -16.81
C ARG A 219 6.89 -1.71 -17.23
N ASN A 220 6.69 -2.65 -16.30
CA ASN A 220 5.64 -3.65 -16.32
C ASN A 220 5.20 -3.95 -14.88
N GLN A 221 3.96 -3.63 -14.51
CA GLN A 221 3.32 -3.79 -13.20
C GLN A 221 3.95 -2.95 -12.06
N SER A 222 5.27 -2.98 -11.85
CA SER A 222 5.93 -2.17 -10.82
C SER A 222 5.85 -0.68 -11.15
N PRO A 223 5.53 0.21 -10.18
CA PRO A 223 5.29 1.63 -10.46
C PRO A 223 6.56 2.36 -10.90
N LEU A 224 6.39 3.22 -11.92
CA LEU A 224 7.42 4.11 -12.44
C LEU A 224 6.78 5.38 -12.99
N VAL A 225 7.34 6.52 -12.64
CA VAL A 225 6.84 7.85 -13.01
C VAL A 225 7.99 8.74 -13.47
N LEU A 226 7.74 9.56 -14.49
CA LEU A 226 8.68 10.56 -14.96
C LEU A 226 8.32 11.93 -14.36
N GLY A 227 9.33 12.68 -13.96
CA GLY A 227 9.21 14.08 -13.63
C GLY A 227 9.75 14.94 -14.78
N VAL A 228 9.06 16.01 -15.14
CA VAL A 228 9.44 16.88 -16.26
C VAL A 228 9.61 18.30 -15.76
N SER A 229 10.73 18.93 -16.08
CA SER A 229 10.98 20.33 -15.78
C SER A 229 11.71 20.98 -16.95
N GLU A 230 11.17 22.09 -17.44
CA GLU A 230 11.75 22.85 -18.56
C GLU A 230 13.17 23.36 -18.27
N ASN A 231 13.48 23.64 -17.01
CA ASN A 231 14.74 24.28 -16.62
C ASN A 231 15.73 23.31 -15.94
N GLU A 232 15.28 22.19 -15.41
CA GLU A 232 16.10 21.33 -14.57
C GLU A 232 16.39 19.96 -15.18
N GLY A 233 15.63 19.57 -16.21
CA GLY A 233 15.78 18.30 -16.90
C GLY A 233 14.66 17.30 -16.59
N THR A 234 14.95 16.02 -16.78
CA THR A 234 14.02 14.92 -16.59
C THR A 234 14.44 14.04 -15.41
N PHE A 235 13.43 13.53 -14.73
CA PHE A 235 13.57 12.69 -13.55
C PHE A 235 12.83 11.37 -13.76
N LEU A 236 13.34 10.33 -13.16
CA LEU A 236 12.72 9.02 -13.05
C LEU A 236 12.53 8.70 -11.58
N ALA A 237 11.36 8.22 -11.18
CA ALA A 237 11.15 7.77 -9.81
C ALA A 237 10.11 6.63 -9.74
N SER A 238 10.24 5.80 -8.72
CA SER A 238 9.21 4.80 -8.41
C SER A 238 8.02 5.37 -7.63
N ASP A 239 8.14 6.62 -7.12
CA ASP A 239 7.05 7.32 -6.45
C ASP A 239 7.22 8.85 -6.50
N ILE A 240 6.09 9.56 -6.43
CA ILE A 240 5.99 11.02 -6.54
C ILE A 240 6.82 11.80 -5.50
N PRO A 241 6.90 11.40 -4.20
CA PRO A 241 7.64 12.15 -3.20
C PRO A 241 9.09 12.48 -3.57
N ALA A 242 9.75 11.61 -4.35
CA ALA A 242 11.12 11.85 -4.81
C ALA A 242 11.23 13.03 -5.80
N LEU A 243 10.16 13.31 -6.53
CA LEU A 243 10.11 14.34 -7.59
C LEU A 243 9.73 15.71 -7.08
N LEU A 244 8.94 15.79 -6.00
CA LEU A 244 8.34 17.03 -5.49
C LEU A 244 9.31 18.19 -5.22
N PRO A 245 10.58 17.98 -4.81
CA PRO A 245 11.55 19.07 -4.66
C PRO A 245 11.92 19.76 -5.96
N TYR A 246 11.71 19.09 -7.10
CA TYR A 246 12.21 19.50 -8.40
C TYR A 246 11.10 19.85 -9.38
N THR A 247 10.02 19.09 -9.37
CA THR A 247 8.88 19.32 -10.27
C THR A 247 7.58 18.76 -9.69
N LYS A 248 6.47 19.42 -10.04
CA LYS A 248 5.11 18.93 -9.85
C LYS A 248 4.48 18.37 -11.13
N GLN A 249 5.21 18.48 -12.25
CA GLN A 249 4.76 17.97 -13.54
C GLN A 249 5.24 16.54 -13.70
N VAL A 250 4.31 15.59 -13.77
CA VAL A 250 4.61 14.16 -13.86
C VAL A 250 3.93 13.50 -15.03
N VAL A 251 4.57 12.46 -15.54
CA VAL A 251 4.03 11.58 -16.58
C VAL A 251 4.03 10.16 -16.04
N PHE A 252 2.85 9.55 -15.95
CA PHE A 252 2.69 8.17 -15.51
C PHE A 252 2.94 7.22 -16.69
N MET A 253 3.86 6.29 -16.51
CA MET A 253 4.06 5.20 -17.46
C MET A 253 2.97 4.11 -17.24
N ASP A 254 2.54 3.48 -18.32
CA ASP A 254 1.69 2.29 -18.29
C ASP A 254 2.55 1.02 -18.43
N ASP A 255 1.92 -0.14 -18.22
CA ASP A 255 2.61 -1.42 -18.36
C ASP A 255 3.05 -1.64 -19.81
N MET A 256 4.19 -2.29 -19.99
CA MET A 256 4.83 -2.53 -21.29
C MET A 256 5.16 -1.22 -22.04
N GLU A 257 5.61 -0.21 -21.33
CA GLU A 257 6.17 1.02 -21.92
C GLU A 257 7.67 1.15 -21.65
N LEU A 258 8.37 1.68 -22.63
CA LEU A 258 9.78 2.07 -22.56
C LEU A 258 9.90 3.58 -22.72
N ALA A 259 10.62 4.22 -21.80
CA ALA A 259 10.93 5.65 -21.87
C ALA A 259 12.42 5.89 -22.11
N ILE A 260 12.73 6.91 -22.92
CA ILE A 260 14.06 7.48 -23.08
C ILE A 260 14.02 8.86 -22.46
N LEU A 261 14.86 9.12 -21.45
CA LEU A 261 14.93 10.38 -20.73
C LEU A 261 16.23 11.11 -21.10
N LYS A 262 16.12 12.34 -21.54
CA LYS A 262 17.23 13.25 -21.83
C LYS A 262 17.07 14.55 -21.03
N ALA A 263 18.11 15.35 -20.95
CA ALA A 263 18.07 16.62 -20.24
C ALA A 263 17.00 17.59 -20.79
N ASP A 264 16.68 17.51 -22.07
CA ASP A 264 15.75 18.39 -22.80
C ASP A 264 14.36 17.78 -23.00
N GLY A 265 14.11 16.55 -22.49
CA GLY A 265 12.79 15.92 -22.60
C GLY A 265 12.79 14.40 -22.52
N HIS A 266 11.66 13.82 -22.87
CA HIS A 266 11.47 12.38 -22.85
C HIS A 266 10.70 11.89 -24.06
N GLN A 267 10.87 10.61 -24.40
CA GLN A 267 10.08 9.88 -25.39
C GLN A 267 9.61 8.56 -24.81
N ILE A 268 8.35 8.19 -25.04
CA ILE A 268 7.77 6.94 -24.56
C ILE A 268 7.33 6.10 -25.76
N PHE A 269 7.58 4.81 -25.69
CA PHE A 269 7.21 3.83 -26.69
C PHE A 269 6.44 2.67 -26.06
N SER A 270 5.40 2.20 -26.73
CA SER A 270 4.76 0.94 -26.35
C SER A 270 5.63 -0.24 -26.83
N LEU A 271 5.97 -1.12 -25.92
CA LEU A 271 6.70 -2.36 -26.24
C LEU A 271 5.82 -3.37 -26.99
N VAL A 272 4.48 -3.24 -26.88
CA VAL A 272 3.53 -4.11 -27.57
C VAL A 272 3.40 -3.74 -29.05
N THR A 273 3.31 -2.45 -29.36
CA THR A 273 3.10 -1.96 -30.74
C THR A 273 4.38 -1.46 -31.40
N GLY A 274 5.44 -1.15 -30.61
CA GLY A 274 6.67 -0.52 -31.06
C GLY A 274 6.54 0.97 -31.39
N LEU A 275 5.35 1.55 -31.28
CA LEU A 275 5.05 2.93 -31.68
C LEU A 275 5.27 3.92 -30.52
N PRO A 276 5.59 5.19 -30.84
CA PRO A 276 5.60 6.27 -29.84
C PRO A 276 4.22 6.44 -29.19
N VAL A 277 4.22 6.78 -27.90
CA VAL A 277 3.03 7.05 -27.10
C VAL A 277 3.09 8.48 -26.55
N GLU A 278 2.08 9.27 -26.85
CA GLU A 278 1.91 10.57 -26.23
C GLU A 278 1.19 10.42 -24.88
N LYS A 279 1.76 11.02 -23.83
CA LYS A 279 1.21 10.99 -22.47
C LYS A 279 0.83 12.39 -22.00
N LYS A 280 -0.26 12.45 -21.24
CA LYS A 280 -0.67 13.66 -20.57
C LYS A 280 0.27 13.96 -19.41
N VAL A 281 0.80 15.17 -19.35
CA VAL A 281 1.47 15.71 -18.16
C VAL A 281 0.42 16.02 -17.10
N THR A 282 0.60 15.48 -15.91
CA THR A 282 -0.30 15.69 -14.76
C THR A 282 0.38 16.55 -13.72
N THR A 283 -0.31 17.57 -13.23
CA THR A 283 0.20 18.42 -12.14
C THR A 283 -0.19 17.81 -10.80
N ILE A 284 0.78 17.64 -9.91
CA ILE A 284 0.58 17.13 -8.56
C ILE A 284 0.42 18.31 -7.59
N ASP A 285 -0.69 18.34 -6.86
CA ASP A 285 -1.00 19.43 -5.93
C ASP A 285 -0.27 19.33 -4.57
N TRP A 286 0.48 18.26 -4.32
CA TRP A 286 1.21 18.09 -3.08
C TRP A 286 2.31 19.15 -2.89
N ASN A 287 2.39 19.69 -1.67
CA ASN A 287 3.47 20.58 -1.29
C ASN A 287 4.66 19.77 -0.74
N PRO A 288 5.92 20.01 -1.15
CA PRO A 288 7.10 19.36 -0.58
C PRO A 288 7.18 19.41 0.96
N ALA A 289 6.73 20.50 1.58
CA ALA A 289 6.68 20.65 3.04
C ALA A 289 5.73 19.63 3.73
N MET A 290 4.76 19.07 3.01
CA MET A 290 3.89 18.03 3.55
C MET A 290 4.64 16.71 3.80
N ALA A 291 5.75 16.47 3.12
CA ALA A 291 6.62 15.32 3.29
C ALA A 291 7.75 15.57 4.32
N GLU A 292 7.63 16.58 5.17
CA GLU A 292 8.57 16.90 6.25
C GLU A 292 7.94 16.65 7.62
N LYS A 293 8.75 16.42 8.67
CA LYS A 293 8.24 16.15 10.04
C LYS A 293 7.59 17.36 10.73
N ALA A 294 7.78 18.58 10.21
CA ALA A 294 7.16 19.81 10.69
C ALA A 294 7.25 20.01 12.23
N GLY A 295 8.38 19.66 12.84
CA GLY A 295 8.63 19.76 14.27
C GLY A 295 8.19 18.56 15.13
N PHE A 296 7.47 17.60 14.55
CA PHE A 296 7.15 16.34 15.23
C PHE A 296 8.36 15.41 15.31
N LYS A 297 8.41 14.59 16.35
CA LYS A 297 9.49 13.62 16.55
C LYS A 297 9.52 12.55 15.44
N HIS A 298 8.33 12.08 15.02
CA HIS A 298 8.14 11.03 14.03
C HIS A 298 7.07 11.42 13.02
N PHE A 299 7.13 10.85 11.80
CA PHE A 299 6.08 11.02 10.79
C PHE A 299 4.74 10.47 11.28
N MET A 300 4.73 9.28 11.90
CA MET A 300 3.50 8.68 12.40
C MET A 300 2.74 9.62 13.36
N LEU A 301 3.44 10.27 14.31
CA LEU A 301 2.78 11.21 15.20
C LEU A 301 2.21 12.43 14.46
N LYS A 302 3.00 13.00 13.53
CA LYS A 302 2.53 14.08 12.65
C LYS A 302 1.26 13.66 11.91
N GLU A 303 1.26 12.47 11.32
CA GLU A 303 0.17 11.95 10.52
C GLU A 303 -1.10 11.69 11.35
N ILE A 304 -0.96 11.27 12.61
CA ILE A 304 -2.08 11.20 13.56
C ILE A 304 -2.65 12.62 13.81
N PHE A 305 -1.79 13.62 13.99
CA PHE A 305 -2.24 15.01 14.18
C PHE A 305 -2.77 15.68 12.88
N GLU A 306 -2.48 15.11 11.73
CA GLU A 306 -3.06 15.54 10.44
C GLU A 306 -4.42 14.89 10.13
N GLU A 307 -4.91 13.95 10.94
CA GLU A 307 -6.19 13.25 10.70
C GLU A 307 -7.39 14.20 10.59
N PRO A 308 -7.55 15.25 11.41
CA PRO A 308 -8.64 16.20 11.23
C PRO A 308 -8.65 16.86 9.84
N GLN A 309 -7.47 17.29 9.39
CA GLN A 309 -7.33 17.90 8.07
C GLN A 309 -7.58 16.87 6.94
N ALA A 310 -7.10 15.65 7.10
CA ALA A 310 -7.29 14.57 6.14
C ALA A 310 -8.77 14.18 6.00
N ILE A 311 -9.50 14.09 7.10
CA ILE A 311 -10.96 13.88 7.10
C ILE A 311 -11.66 15.05 6.39
N THR A 312 -11.30 16.29 6.74
CA THR A 312 -11.85 17.51 6.12
C THR A 312 -11.64 17.49 4.61
N ASN A 313 -10.42 17.21 4.14
CA ASN A 313 -10.09 17.15 2.71
C ASN A 313 -10.88 16.06 1.97
N THR A 314 -11.11 14.92 2.64
CA THR A 314 -11.91 13.82 2.07
C THR A 314 -13.37 14.20 1.88
N VAL A 315 -13.93 14.99 2.80
CA VAL A 315 -15.37 15.31 2.83
C VAL A 315 -15.71 16.60 2.08
N SER A 316 -14.77 17.55 2.04
CA SER A 316 -15.00 18.89 1.49
C SER A 316 -15.49 18.88 0.05
N GLY A 317 -16.55 19.66 -0.22
CA GLY A 317 -17.17 19.79 -1.54
C GLY A 317 -18.03 18.60 -1.97
N ARG A 318 -18.13 17.55 -1.15
CA ARG A 318 -18.88 16.32 -1.46
C ARG A 318 -20.20 16.18 -0.72
N ILE A 319 -20.43 16.99 0.31
CA ILE A 319 -21.70 17.04 1.06
C ILE A 319 -22.20 18.49 1.08
N ASN A 320 -23.47 18.67 0.73
CA ASN A 320 -24.14 19.94 0.97
C ASN A 320 -24.56 20.03 2.45
N PRO A 321 -24.04 20.98 3.24
CA PRO A 321 -24.30 21.06 4.68
C PRO A 321 -25.77 21.47 5.03
N GLU A 322 -26.50 22.04 4.07
CA GLU A 322 -27.88 22.46 4.28
C GLU A 322 -28.87 21.32 3.99
N THR A 323 -28.59 20.52 2.97
CA THR A 323 -29.50 19.46 2.50
C THR A 323 -29.05 18.05 2.88
N GLY A 324 -27.78 17.86 3.24
CA GLY A 324 -27.19 16.55 3.46
C GLY A 324 -26.96 15.74 2.17
N GLU A 325 -27.22 16.34 1.01
CA GLU A 325 -27.02 15.66 -0.27
C GLU A 325 -25.53 15.41 -0.54
N VAL A 326 -25.21 14.16 -0.88
CA VAL A 326 -23.86 13.73 -1.24
C VAL A 326 -23.73 13.69 -2.77
N VAL A 327 -22.62 14.27 -3.26
CA VAL A 327 -22.31 14.33 -4.70
C VAL A 327 -20.92 13.72 -4.92
N LEU A 328 -20.85 12.66 -5.72
CA LEU A 328 -19.61 11.93 -6.07
C LEU A 328 -19.51 11.77 -7.60
N PRO A 329 -19.21 12.84 -8.34
CA PRO A 329 -19.15 12.79 -9.81
C PRO A 329 -18.00 11.90 -10.32
N GLU A 330 -16.99 11.71 -9.50
CA GLU A 330 -15.78 10.95 -9.83
C GLU A 330 -15.95 9.42 -9.81
N ILE A 331 -17.09 8.89 -9.38
CA ILE A 331 -17.29 7.43 -9.35
C ILE A 331 -17.56 6.80 -10.72
N GLY A 332 -17.82 7.61 -11.76
CA GLY A 332 -17.95 7.14 -13.14
C GLY A 332 -19.12 6.18 -13.41
N LEU A 333 -20.02 5.96 -12.44
CA LEU A 333 -21.21 5.11 -12.59
C LEU A 333 -22.46 5.96 -12.76
N THR A 334 -23.36 5.52 -13.64
CA THR A 334 -24.66 6.16 -13.83
C THR A 334 -25.63 5.82 -12.69
N ALA A 335 -26.69 6.61 -12.52
CA ALA A 335 -27.75 6.29 -11.58
C ALA A 335 -28.39 4.91 -11.85
N ALA A 336 -28.52 4.53 -13.11
CA ALA A 336 -29.02 3.20 -13.50
C ALA A 336 -28.07 2.08 -13.06
N ASP A 337 -26.75 2.25 -13.22
CA ASP A 337 -25.76 1.29 -12.73
C ASP A 337 -25.89 1.08 -11.22
N LEU A 338 -26.01 2.18 -10.45
CA LEU A 338 -26.11 2.13 -8.99
C LEU A 338 -27.42 1.46 -8.52
N LEU A 339 -28.53 1.70 -9.22
CA LEU A 339 -29.81 1.08 -8.88
C LEU A 339 -29.84 -0.42 -9.18
N ASP A 340 -29.11 -0.87 -10.20
CA ASP A 340 -29.03 -2.29 -10.60
C ASP A 340 -28.11 -3.12 -9.68
N ILE A 341 -27.26 -2.49 -8.86
CA ILE A 341 -26.37 -3.19 -7.93
C ILE A 341 -27.18 -3.92 -6.86
N ASP A 342 -26.99 -5.23 -6.75
CA ASP A 342 -27.63 -6.10 -5.74
C ASP A 342 -26.66 -6.70 -4.72
N ARG A 343 -25.34 -6.58 -4.95
CA ARG A 343 -24.29 -7.06 -4.04
C ARG A 343 -23.03 -6.21 -4.19
N ILE A 344 -22.31 -6.04 -3.08
CA ILE A 344 -21.01 -5.35 -3.06
C ILE A 344 -19.93 -6.29 -2.51
N PHE A 345 -18.78 -6.34 -3.20
CA PHE A 345 -17.54 -6.88 -2.66
C PHE A 345 -16.61 -5.73 -2.27
N LEU A 346 -16.09 -5.75 -1.05
CA LEU A 346 -15.04 -4.86 -0.59
C LEU A 346 -13.74 -5.67 -0.52
N VAL A 347 -12.73 -5.26 -1.29
CA VAL A 347 -11.48 -6.02 -1.47
C VAL A 347 -10.30 -5.15 -1.07
N ALA A 348 -9.52 -5.60 -0.09
CA ALA A 348 -8.40 -4.85 0.46
C ALA A 348 -7.42 -5.73 1.24
N CYS A 349 -6.30 -5.16 1.66
CA CYS A 349 -5.30 -5.77 2.54
C CYS A 349 -5.12 -4.95 3.82
N GLY A 350 -4.73 -5.60 4.92
CA GLY A 350 -4.29 -4.97 6.18
C GLY A 350 -5.27 -3.92 6.72
N THR A 351 -4.77 -2.73 7.02
CA THR A 351 -5.55 -1.59 7.53
C THR A 351 -6.74 -1.23 6.64
N SER A 352 -6.58 -1.27 5.31
CA SER A 352 -7.68 -1.00 4.38
C SER A 352 -8.77 -2.09 4.42
N TRP A 353 -8.41 -3.33 4.73
CA TRP A 353 -9.37 -4.40 4.96
C TRP A 353 -10.18 -4.15 6.25
N HIS A 354 -9.57 -3.61 7.31
CA HIS A 354 -10.31 -3.20 8.52
C HIS A 354 -11.30 -2.06 8.20
N ALA A 355 -10.93 -1.12 7.33
CA ALA A 355 -11.87 -0.09 6.87
C ALA A 355 -13.04 -0.69 6.08
N ALA A 356 -12.79 -1.71 5.25
CA ALA A 356 -13.81 -2.45 4.53
C ALA A 356 -14.79 -3.16 5.48
N LEU A 357 -14.28 -3.74 6.57
CA LEU A 357 -15.15 -4.37 7.59
C LEU A 357 -16.10 -3.35 8.26
N VAL A 358 -15.64 -2.13 8.54
CA VAL A 358 -16.50 -1.05 9.03
C VAL A 358 -17.57 -0.68 7.99
N ALA A 359 -17.14 -0.50 6.74
CA ALA A 359 -18.03 -0.12 5.64
C ALA A 359 -19.15 -1.15 5.38
N LYS A 360 -18.86 -2.45 5.60
CA LYS A 360 -19.88 -3.50 5.53
C LYS A 360 -21.07 -3.17 6.45
N TYR A 361 -20.81 -2.84 7.73
CA TYR A 361 -21.89 -2.49 8.67
C TYR A 361 -22.67 -1.26 8.20
N TRP A 362 -21.99 -0.24 7.69
CA TRP A 362 -22.63 0.98 7.22
C TRP A 362 -23.50 0.75 5.98
N ILE A 363 -22.96 0.09 4.95
CA ILE A 363 -23.66 -0.16 3.68
C ILE A 363 -24.88 -1.07 3.91
N GLU A 364 -24.71 -2.14 4.68
CA GLU A 364 -25.84 -3.03 5.01
C GLU A 364 -26.92 -2.30 5.81
N LYS A 365 -26.54 -1.46 6.79
CA LYS A 365 -27.50 -0.70 7.62
C LYS A 365 -28.23 0.41 6.86
N TYR A 366 -27.50 1.19 6.05
CA TYR A 366 -28.06 2.41 5.45
C TYR A 366 -28.46 2.24 3.98
N ALA A 367 -27.72 1.48 3.19
CA ALA A 367 -28.03 1.26 1.78
C ALA A 367 -28.81 -0.04 1.50
N ASN A 368 -28.97 -0.89 2.52
CA ASN A 368 -29.71 -2.16 2.44
C ASN A 368 -29.23 -3.08 1.29
N ILE A 369 -27.92 -3.18 1.11
CA ILE A 369 -27.27 -4.04 0.12
C ILE A 369 -26.36 -5.02 0.85
N PRO A 370 -26.42 -6.34 0.53
CA PRO A 370 -25.48 -7.33 1.08
C PRO A 370 -24.03 -7.01 0.69
N VAL A 371 -23.12 -7.10 1.66
CA VAL A 371 -21.70 -6.83 1.46
C VAL A 371 -20.85 -8.02 1.87
N GLU A 372 -20.00 -8.46 0.97
CA GLU A 372 -18.91 -9.39 1.26
C GLU A 372 -17.59 -8.60 1.39
N VAL A 373 -16.80 -8.93 2.41
CA VAL A 373 -15.48 -8.32 2.63
C VAL A 373 -14.44 -9.41 2.53
N ASP A 374 -13.50 -9.23 1.62
CA ASP A 374 -12.42 -10.19 1.41
C ASP A 374 -11.04 -9.57 1.59
N ILE A 375 -10.12 -10.38 2.11
CA ILE A 375 -8.69 -10.12 2.00
C ILE A 375 -8.29 -10.35 0.54
N ALA A 376 -7.61 -9.38 -0.06
CA ALA A 376 -7.36 -9.40 -1.50
C ALA A 376 -6.53 -10.61 -1.96
N SER A 377 -5.56 -11.08 -1.16
CA SER A 377 -4.80 -12.30 -1.44
C SER A 377 -5.68 -13.55 -1.55
N GLU A 378 -6.75 -13.65 -0.74
CA GLU A 378 -7.67 -14.78 -0.76
C GLU A 378 -8.75 -14.63 -1.83
N PHE A 379 -9.20 -13.38 -2.08
CA PHE A 379 -10.21 -13.07 -3.09
C PHE A 379 -9.84 -13.60 -4.47
N ARG A 380 -8.58 -13.49 -4.85
CA ARG A 380 -8.12 -13.88 -6.19
C ARG A 380 -8.07 -15.39 -6.44
N TYR A 381 -8.05 -16.22 -5.40
CA TYR A 381 -7.93 -17.69 -5.52
C TYR A 381 -9.22 -18.46 -5.23
N ARG A 382 -10.22 -17.81 -4.63
CA ARG A 382 -11.48 -18.46 -4.36
C ARG A 382 -12.43 -18.42 -5.57
N HIS A 383 -13.42 -19.30 -5.63
CA HIS A 383 -14.48 -19.25 -6.62
C HIS A 383 -15.41 -18.08 -6.34
N LEU A 384 -15.39 -17.06 -7.21
CA LEU A 384 -16.16 -15.83 -7.05
C LEU A 384 -17.55 -15.93 -7.71
N LEU A 385 -18.58 -15.49 -7.01
CA LEU A 385 -19.94 -15.38 -7.54
C LEU A 385 -20.22 -13.95 -8.02
N ILE A 386 -19.54 -13.55 -9.08
CA ILE A 386 -19.60 -12.21 -9.66
C ILE A 386 -20.41 -12.21 -10.95
N ASN A 387 -21.19 -11.16 -11.15
CA ASN A 387 -21.95 -10.87 -12.36
C ASN A 387 -22.04 -9.34 -12.56
N LYS A 388 -22.73 -8.90 -13.62
CA LYS A 388 -22.84 -7.47 -13.97
C LYS A 388 -23.56 -6.59 -12.94
N ARG A 389 -24.29 -7.18 -11.99
CA ARG A 389 -24.99 -6.47 -10.91
C ARG A 389 -24.16 -6.37 -9.64
N VAL A 390 -22.93 -6.87 -9.67
CA VAL A 390 -21.96 -6.77 -8.58
C VAL A 390 -21.14 -5.50 -8.72
N LEU A 391 -21.03 -4.75 -7.63
CA LEU A 391 -20.02 -3.70 -7.47
C LEU A 391 -18.86 -4.23 -6.65
N THR A 392 -17.66 -4.14 -7.18
CA THR A 392 -16.43 -4.39 -6.41
C THR A 392 -15.78 -3.06 -6.06
N ILE A 393 -15.53 -2.82 -4.79
CA ILE A 393 -14.85 -1.62 -4.28
C ILE A 393 -13.49 -2.05 -3.74
N SER A 394 -12.44 -1.58 -4.37
CA SER A 394 -11.08 -1.75 -3.88
C SER A 394 -10.66 -0.59 -3.00
N ILE A 395 -9.93 -0.88 -1.94
CA ILE A 395 -9.46 0.14 -0.99
C ILE A 395 -7.96 0.00 -0.83
N SER A 396 -7.23 1.08 -1.10
CA SER A 396 -5.76 1.11 -0.96
C SER A 396 -5.27 2.54 -0.75
N GLN A 397 -4.30 2.72 0.13
CA GLN A 397 -3.66 4.03 0.29
C GLN A 397 -2.82 4.38 -0.95
N SER A 398 -1.97 3.47 -1.42
CA SER A 398 -1.05 3.69 -2.55
C SER A 398 -1.71 3.49 -3.92
N GLY A 399 -2.75 2.65 -4.00
CA GLY A 399 -3.34 2.21 -5.26
C GLY A 399 -2.42 1.30 -6.09
N GLU A 400 -1.38 0.73 -5.45
CA GLU A 400 -0.38 -0.13 -6.09
C GLU A 400 -0.24 -1.50 -5.37
N THR A 401 -1.15 -1.84 -4.45
CA THR A 401 -1.13 -3.12 -3.73
C THR A 401 -1.42 -4.27 -4.70
N ALA A 402 -0.45 -5.17 -4.88
CA ALA A 402 -0.48 -6.21 -5.92
C ALA A 402 -1.73 -7.10 -5.84
N ASP A 403 -2.01 -7.68 -4.67
CA ASP A 403 -3.18 -8.54 -4.49
C ASP A 403 -4.49 -7.81 -4.78
N THR A 404 -4.61 -6.55 -4.35
CA THR A 404 -5.81 -5.76 -4.59
C THR A 404 -5.98 -5.45 -6.08
N LEU A 405 -4.88 -5.13 -6.79
CA LEU A 405 -4.88 -4.94 -8.25
C LEU A 405 -5.31 -6.21 -8.99
N ALA A 406 -4.72 -7.35 -8.63
CA ALA A 406 -5.10 -8.63 -9.22
C ALA A 406 -6.58 -8.96 -8.96
N GLY A 407 -7.06 -8.73 -7.73
CA GLY A 407 -8.46 -8.93 -7.38
C GLY A 407 -9.44 -8.11 -8.21
N ILE A 408 -9.16 -6.81 -8.42
CA ILE A 408 -10.05 -5.96 -9.25
C ILE A 408 -10.01 -6.34 -10.73
N ARG A 409 -8.86 -6.77 -11.26
CA ARG A 409 -8.73 -7.25 -12.64
C ARG A 409 -9.61 -8.48 -12.86
N ILE A 410 -9.54 -9.46 -11.98
CA ILE A 410 -10.40 -10.66 -12.00
C ILE A 410 -11.88 -10.26 -11.93
N ALA A 411 -12.26 -9.42 -10.97
CA ALA A 411 -13.64 -8.99 -10.83
C ALA A 411 -14.15 -8.25 -12.09
N LYS A 412 -13.32 -7.41 -12.70
CA LYS A 412 -13.62 -6.69 -13.94
C LYS A 412 -13.80 -7.62 -15.13
N GLU A 413 -12.94 -8.62 -15.29
CA GLU A 413 -13.05 -9.66 -16.33
C GLU A 413 -14.34 -10.48 -16.19
N MET A 414 -14.81 -10.70 -14.95
CA MET A 414 -16.10 -11.35 -14.67
C MET A 414 -17.32 -10.44 -14.86
N GLY A 415 -17.09 -9.17 -15.20
CA GLY A 415 -18.12 -8.20 -15.53
C GLY A 415 -18.63 -7.33 -14.39
N ALA A 416 -17.96 -7.33 -13.21
CA ALA A 416 -18.28 -6.40 -12.13
C ALA A 416 -18.02 -4.94 -12.52
N LYS A 417 -18.76 -4.04 -11.92
CA LYS A 417 -18.37 -2.62 -11.86
C LYS A 417 -17.28 -2.44 -10.81
N ILE A 418 -16.30 -1.60 -11.07
CA ILE A 418 -15.17 -1.37 -10.16
C ILE A 418 -15.15 0.10 -9.75
N ILE A 419 -15.12 0.35 -8.45
CA ILE A 419 -14.77 1.64 -7.84
C ILE A 419 -13.54 1.45 -6.97
N THR A 420 -12.69 2.46 -6.93
CA THR A 420 -11.50 2.47 -6.06
C THR A 420 -11.58 3.60 -5.05
N ILE A 421 -11.24 3.34 -3.79
CA ILE A 421 -10.94 4.35 -2.78
C ILE A 421 -9.44 4.42 -2.61
N CYS A 422 -8.83 5.55 -2.97
CA CYS A 422 -7.38 5.67 -3.04
C CYS A 422 -6.89 7.07 -2.63
N ASN A 423 -5.67 7.16 -2.11
CA ASN A 423 -5.06 8.45 -1.78
C ASN A 423 -4.14 8.98 -2.90
N VAL A 424 -3.46 8.09 -3.62
CA VAL A 424 -2.49 8.49 -4.65
C VAL A 424 -3.19 8.68 -5.99
N VAL A 425 -3.16 9.93 -6.48
CA VAL A 425 -3.74 10.30 -7.78
C VAL A 425 -2.92 9.66 -8.90
N GLY A 426 -3.62 9.06 -9.89
CA GLY A 426 -3.00 8.47 -11.06
C GLY A 426 -2.32 7.12 -10.81
N SER A 427 -2.50 6.50 -9.64
CA SER A 427 -2.02 5.14 -9.36
C SER A 427 -2.66 4.12 -10.31
N THR A 428 -2.04 2.95 -10.44
CA THR A 428 -2.50 1.88 -11.34
C THR A 428 -3.96 1.51 -11.08
N MET A 429 -4.32 1.33 -9.81
CA MET A 429 -5.68 0.96 -9.41
C MET A 429 -6.71 2.02 -9.85
N THR A 430 -6.36 3.30 -9.75
CA THR A 430 -7.26 4.41 -10.12
C THR A 430 -7.45 4.54 -11.64
N ARG A 431 -6.45 4.10 -12.43
CA ARG A 431 -6.56 4.08 -13.89
C ARG A 431 -7.35 2.88 -14.42
N GLU A 432 -7.37 1.76 -13.69
CA GLU A 432 -8.08 0.55 -14.08
C GLU A 432 -9.54 0.51 -13.64
N ALA A 433 -9.91 1.26 -12.59
CA ALA A 433 -11.28 1.34 -12.09
C ALA A 433 -12.19 2.13 -13.04
N HIS A 434 -13.50 1.94 -12.93
CA HIS A 434 -14.52 2.75 -13.61
C HIS A 434 -14.63 4.15 -12.99
N GLY A 435 -14.31 4.26 -11.70
CA GLY A 435 -14.27 5.53 -10.98
C GLY A 435 -13.48 5.43 -9.69
N THR A 436 -13.08 6.59 -9.13
CA THR A 436 -12.21 6.67 -7.96
C THR A 436 -12.70 7.72 -6.98
N ILE A 437 -12.84 7.37 -5.72
CA ILE A 437 -13.02 8.33 -4.62
C ILE A 437 -11.64 8.58 -4.00
N TYR A 438 -11.06 9.74 -4.28
CA TYR A 438 -9.79 10.13 -3.68
C TYR A 438 -9.97 10.62 -2.25
N THR A 439 -9.12 10.16 -1.34
CA THR A 439 -9.15 10.56 0.07
C THR A 439 -8.49 11.91 0.33
N HIS A 440 -7.62 12.38 -0.56
CA HIS A 440 -6.90 13.66 -0.44
C HIS A 440 -6.20 13.86 0.92
N ALA A 441 -5.75 12.76 1.55
CA ALA A 441 -5.07 12.79 2.84
C ALA A 441 -3.63 13.36 2.77
N GLY A 442 -3.14 13.68 1.57
CA GLY A 442 -1.75 14.05 1.34
C GLY A 442 -0.80 12.86 1.46
N PRO A 443 0.53 13.07 1.37
CA PRO A 443 1.50 12.00 1.50
C PRO A 443 1.49 11.42 2.91
N GLU A 444 1.49 10.10 3.03
CA GLU A 444 1.64 9.35 4.27
C GLU A 444 2.95 8.56 4.19
N ILE A 445 3.92 8.94 5.03
CA ILE A 445 5.32 8.48 4.98
C ILE A 445 5.57 7.35 5.99
N GLY A 446 5.00 7.47 7.20
CA GLY A 446 5.08 6.41 8.21
C GLY A 446 4.59 5.09 7.65
N VAL A 447 5.34 3.99 7.87
CA VAL A 447 4.99 2.67 7.31
C VAL A 447 3.64 2.20 7.84
N ALA A 448 3.40 2.31 9.14
CA ALA A 448 2.10 2.02 9.73
C ALA A 448 1.07 3.10 9.34
N SER A 449 -0.04 2.70 8.73
CA SER A 449 -1.07 3.63 8.25
C SER A 449 -1.87 4.24 9.40
N THR A 450 -2.13 5.55 9.33
CA THR A 450 -2.90 6.33 10.32
C THR A 450 -3.95 7.20 9.65
N LYS A 451 -3.59 8.39 9.17
CA LYS A 451 -4.52 9.33 8.52
C LYS A 451 -5.18 8.76 7.27
N ALA A 452 -4.49 7.87 6.54
CA ALA A 452 -5.10 7.20 5.40
C ALA A 452 -6.27 6.31 5.83
N PHE A 453 -6.19 5.63 6.98
CA PHE A 453 -7.27 4.80 7.52
C PHE A 453 -8.53 5.62 7.83
N VAL A 454 -8.42 6.69 8.61
CA VAL A 454 -9.58 7.51 8.95
C VAL A 454 -10.16 8.22 7.72
N SER A 455 -9.32 8.57 6.75
CA SER A 455 -9.76 9.11 5.46
C SER A 455 -10.50 8.07 4.62
N GLN A 456 -10.05 6.80 4.64
CA GLN A 456 -10.78 5.69 4.01
C GLN A 456 -12.13 5.47 4.67
N LEU A 457 -12.22 5.54 6.01
CA LEU A 457 -13.49 5.47 6.73
C LEU A 457 -14.43 6.61 6.30
N ALA A 458 -13.93 7.85 6.23
CA ALA A 458 -14.72 9.00 5.78
C ALA A 458 -15.21 8.84 4.33
N ALA A 459 -14.34 8.38 3.42
CA ALA A 459 -14.71 8.14 2.01
C ALA A 459 -15.73 7.00 1.86
N LEU A 460 -15.59 5.92 2.63
CA LEU A 460 -16.53 4.80 2.64
C LEU A 460 -17.89 5.20 3.21
N PHE A 461 -17.90 6.06 4.22
CA PHE A 461 -19.16 6.57 4.77
C PHE A 461 -19.83 7.55 3.81
N LEU A 462 -19.07 8.43 3.12
CA LEU A 462 -19.56 9.24 2.02
C LEU A 462 -20.23 8.39 0.92
N PHE A 463 -19.54 7.34 0.47
CA PHE A 463 -20.09 6.43 -0.52
C PHE A 463 -21.37 5.74 -0.01
N THR A 464 -21.39 5.33 1.26
CA THR A 464 -22.58 4.73 1.88
C THR A 464 -23.77 5.67 1.84
N LEU A 465 -23.58 6.94 2.25
CA LEU A 465 -24.63 7.96 2.22
C LEU A 465 -25.11 8.24 0.78
N TYR A 466 -24.15 8.38 -0.15
CA TYR A 466 -24.45 8.57 -1.57
C TYR A 466 -25.32 7.44 -2.11
N LEU A 467 -24.93 6.20 -1.86
CA LEU A 467 -25.65 5.01 -2.32
C LEU A 467 -27.04 4.91 -1.68
N ALA A 468 -27.12 5.14 -0.36
CA ALA A 468 -28.38 5.14 0.37
C ALA A 468 -29.37 6.21 -0.13
N GLN A 469 -28.88 7.41 -0.46
CA GLN A 469 -29.68 8.48 -1.06
C GLN A 469 -30.14 8.12 -2.48
N LYS A 470 -29.26 7.55 -3.32
CA LYS A 470 -29.64 7.14 -4.70
C LYS A 470 -30.64 5.99 -4.73
N LYS A 471 -30.58 5.08 -3.74
CA LYS A 471 -31.53 3.97 -3.58
C LYS A 471 -32.76 4.32 -2.72
N GLU A 472 -32.81 5.54 -2.20
CA GLU A 472 -33.91 6.04 -1.35
C GLU A 472 -34.18 5.15 -0.13
N THR A 473 -33.11 4.57 0.44
CA THR A 473 -33.19 3.66 1.61
C THR A 473 -33.15 4.39 2.96
N ILE A 474 -32.80 5.68 2.96
CA ILE A 474 -32.82 6.57 4.12
C ILE A 474 -33.67 7.81 3.85
N SER A 475 -34.26 8.39 4.91
CA SER A 475 -34.97 9.65 4.78
C SER A 475 -34.02 10.83 4.56
N ARG A 476 -34.54 11.96 4.07
CA ARG A 476 -33.76 13.19 3.90
C ARG A 476 -33.23 13.72 5.23
N GLU A 477 -34.04 13.63 6.29
CA GLU A 477 -33.70 14.07 7.64
C GLU A 477 -32.50 13.27 8.17
N LEU A 478 -32.54 11.94 8.05
CA LEU A 478 -31.43 11.08 8.46
C LEU A 478 -30.17 11.33 7.61
N GLY A 479 -30.34 11.54 6.29
CA GLY A 479 -29.22 11.90 5.40
C GLY A 479 -28.55 13.21 5.80
N LEU A 480 -29.35 14.23 6.17
CA LEU A 480 -28.86 15.52 6.67
C LEU A 480 -28.14 15.37 8.02
N GLU A 481 -28.72 14.61 8.96
CA GLU A 481 -28.13 14.33 10.27
C GLU A 481 -26.76 13.65 10.09
N LEU A 482 -26.71 12.54 9.38
CA LEU A 482 -25.46 11.77 9.16
C LEU A 482 -24.41 12.56 8.36
N GLY A 483 -24.84 13.38 7.39
CA GLY A 483 -23.95 14.27 6.65
C GLY A 483 -23.30 15.32 7.55
N ARG A 484 -24.06 15.92 8.47
CA ARG A 484 -23.56 16.89 9.45
C ARG A 484 -22.60 16.25 10.46
N GLU A 485 -22.90 15.05 10.93
CA GLU A 485 -22.01 14.28 11.82
C GLU A 485 -20.66 14.00 11.12
N LEU A 486 -20.67 13.59 9.86
CA LEU A 486 -19.43 13.35 9.12
C LEU A 486 -18.63 14.64 8.87
N ILE A 487 -19.27 15.77 8.58
CA ILE A 487 -18.61 17.07 8.47
C ILE A 487 -18.00 17.48 9.84
N GLY A 488 -18.74 17.27 10.93
CA GLY A 488 -18.38 17.72 12.27
C GLY A 488 -17.28 16.91 12.94
N ILE A 489 -17.09 15.64 12.56
CA ILE A 489 -16.19 14.72 13.27
C ILE A 489 -14.72 15.17 13.24
N ALA A 490 -14.27 15.82 12.17
CA ALA A 490 -12.93 16.37 12.05
C ALA A 490 -12.62 17.36 13.20
N GLY A 491 -13.53 18.28 13.46
CA GLY A 491 -13.38 19.25 14.57
C GLY A 491 -13.47 18.60 15.95
N VAL A 492 -14.16 17.48 16.10
CA VAL A 492 -14.15 16.70 17.35
C VAL A 492 -12.78 16.09 17.55
N VAL A 493 -12.22 15.40 16.55
CA VAL A 493 -10.89 14.80 16.62
C VAL A 493 -9.82 15.84 16.91
N GLU A 494 -9.85 17.01 16.23
CA GLU A 494 -8.87 18.08 16.43
C GLU A 494 -8.81 18.57 17.87
N ARG A 495 -9.97 18.76 18.51
CA ARG A 495 -10.05 19.21 19.90
C ARG A 495 -9.56 18.17 20.89
N GLU A 496 -9.82 16.89 20.61
CA GLU A 496 -9.55 15.79 21.54
C GLU A 496 -8.11 15.27 21.46
N LEU A 497 -7.47 15.31 20.31
CA LEU A 497 -6.13 14.76 20.08
C LEU A 497 -5.10 15.11 21.16
N PRO A 498 -4.90 16.41 21.54
CA PRO A 498 -3.88 16.75 22.53
C PRO A 498 -4.19 16.22 23.93
N ARG A 499 -5.49 16.09 24.28
CA ARG A 499 -5.92 15.53 25.55
C ARG A 499 -5.70 14.02 25.59
N ILE A 500 -6.16 13.33 24.54
CA ILE A 500 -6.01 11.87 24.41
C ILE A 500 -4.54 11.48 24.46
N GLN A 501 -3.65 12.20 23.75
CA GLN A 501 -2.22 11.93 23.80
C GLN A 501 -1.68 11.95 25.22
N LYS A 502 -1.97 13.01 26.00
CA LYS A 502 -1.52 13.12 27.40
C LYS A 502 -2.05 12.00 28.29
N GLU A 503 -3.32 11.61 28.12
CA GLU A 503 -3.91 10.51 28.89
C GLU A 503 -3.22 9.18 28.56
N VAL A 504 -2.95 8.94 27.26
CA VAL A 504 -2.23 7.74 26.80
C VAL A 504 -0.80 7.73 27.32
N GLU A 505 -0.05 8.84 27.25
CA GLU A 505 1.31 8.94 27.78
C GLU A 505 1.41 8.52 29.27
N HIS A 506 0.41 8.89 30.09
CA HIS A 506 0.36 8.47 31.49
C HIS A 506 0.00 6.99 31.65
N LEU A 507 -0.90 6.50 30.79
CA LEU A 507 -1.43 5.15 30.86
C LEU A 507 -0.38 4.11 30.48
N ILE A 508 0.44 4.38 29.47
CA ILE A 508 1.39 3.42 28.91
C ILE A 508 2.51 3.02 29.89
N GLU A 509 2.79 3.83 30.89
CA GLU A 509 3.80 3.50 31.91
C GLU A 509 3.56 2.15 32.60
N ARG A 510 2.32 1.69 32.61
CA ARG A 510 1.91 0.39 33.17
C ARG A 510 1.91 -0.75 32.17
N TYR A 511 2.02 -0.47 30.84
CA TYR A 511 1.73 -1.46 29.79
C TYR A 511 2.83 -1.63 28.74
N TYR A 512 3.80 -0.71 28.65
CA TYR A 512 4.79 -0.68 27.57
C TYR A 512 5.70 -1.90 27.50
N ASP A 513 5.92 -2.62 28.61
CA ASP A 513 6.78 -3.79 28.71
C ASP A 513 6.03 -5.13 28.55
N SER A 514 4.71 -5.08 28.32
CA SER A 514 3.89 -6.27 28.09
C SER A 514 4.39 -7.06 26.87
N ARG A 515 4.25 -8.39 26.93
CA ARG A 515 4.63 -9.29 25.83
C ARG A 515 3.47 -9.51 24.87
N ASP A 516 2.28 -9.61 25.40
CA ASP A 516 1.04 -9.90 24.70
C ASP A 516 0.02 -8.80 25.00
N PHE A 517 -0.95 -8.62 24.12
CA PHE A 517 -1.99 -7.60 24.27
C PHE A 517 -3.26 -8.02 23.53
N LEU A 518 -4.42 -7.89 24.13
CA LEU A 518 -5.69 -8.11 23.46
C LEU A 518 -6.45 -6.80 23.26
N PHE A 519 -7.09 -6.70 22.11
CA PHE A 519 -8.01 -5.63 21.78
C PHE A 519 -9.39 -6.22 21.55
N VAL A 520 -10.43 -5.68 22.16
CA VAL A 520 -11.78 -6.19 22.03
C VAL A 520 -12.76 -5.10 21.67
N GLY A 521 -13.66 -5.42 20.75
CA GLY A 521 -14.73 -4.53 20.32
C GLY A 521 -15.96 -5.30 19.89
N ARG A 522 -17.07 -4.61 19.68
CA ARG A 522 -18.32 -5.21 19.23
C ARG A 522 -18.95 -4.39 18.11
N SER A 523 -19.63 -5.05 17.15
CA SER A 523 -20.26 -4.38 16.01
C SER A 523 -19.25 -3.49 15.27
N LEU A 524 -19.55 -2.21 15.04
CA LEU A 524 -18.67 -1.22 14.39
C LEU A 524 -17.28 -1.08 15.07
N ASN A 525 -17.16 -1.43 16.36
CA ASN A 525 -15.91 -1.29 17.11
C ASN A 525 -15.03 -2.55 17.04
N TYR A 526 -15.52 -3.68 16.53
CA TYR A 526 -14.69 -4.87 16.32
C TYR A 526 -13.58 -4.64 15.26
N PRO A 527 -13.86 -4.09 14.09
CA PRO A 527 -12.79 -3.74 13.14
C PRO A 527 -11.76 -2.74 13.70
N ILE A 528 -12.18 -1.84 14.60
CA ILE A 528 -11.28 -0.90 15.25
C ILE A 528 -10.37 -1.60 16.28
N ALA A 529 -10.88 -2.62 16.97
CA ALA A 529 -10.06 -3.47 17.82
C ALA A 529 -9.00 -4.24 17.00
N LEU A 530 -9.36 -4.75 15.81
CA LEU A 530 -8.41 -5.35 14.88
C LEU A 530 -7.32 -4.35 14.45
N GLU A 531 -7.72 -3.12 14.11
CA GLU A 531 -6.80 -2.07 13.68
C GLU A 531 -5.84 -1.65 14.80
N GLY A 532 -6.35 -1.46 16.03
CA GLY A 532 -5.50 -1.16 17.20
C GLY A 532 -4.47 -2.26 17.47
N ALA A 533 -4.88 -3.52 17.41
CA ALA A 533 -3.99 -4.66 17.55
C ALA A 533 -2.94 -4.70 16.42
N LEU A 534 -3.34 -4.41 15.19
CA LEU A 534 -2.42 -4.33 14.05
C LEU A 534 -1.37 -3.22 14.27
N LYS A 535 -1.80 -2.01 14.62
CA LYS A 535 -0.86 -0.90 14.89
C LYS A 535 0.13 -1.25 15.99
N LEU A 536 -0.33 -1.82 17.09
CA LEU A 536 0.55 -2.18 18.19
C LEU A 536 1.60 -3.22 17.78
N LYS A 537 1.22 -4.29 17.08
CA LYS A 537 2.16 -5.33 16.64
C LYS A 537 3.16 -4.82 15.60
N GLU A 538 2.73 -3.96 14.67
CA GLU A 538 3.58 -3.44 13.60
C GLU A 538 4.76 -2.64 14.13
N ILE A 539 4.53 -1.74 15.09
CA ILE A 539 5.53 -0.75 15.49
C ILE A 539 6.20 -1.04 16.84
N SER A 540 5.58 -1.81 17.73
CA SER A 540 6.14 -2.15 19.04
C SER A 540 6.70 -3.56 19.16
N TYR A 541 6.34 -4.43 18.21
CA TYR A 541 6.65 -5.87 18.17
C TYR A 541 6.03 -6.67 19.34
N ILE A 542 5.06 -6.11 20.04
CA ILE A 542 4.23 -6.82 21.00
C ILE A 542 3.28 -7.72 20.21
N HIS A 543 3.13 -8.98 20.62
CA HIS A 543 2.10 -9.84 20.07
C HIS A 543 0.72 -9.30 20.47
N ALA A 544 -0.04 -8.79 19.52
CA ALA A 544 -1.34 -8.18 19.77
C ALA A 544 -2.41 -8.77 18.86
N GLU A 545 -3.58 -9.09 19.42
CA GLU A 545 -4.70 -9.65 18.69
C GLU A 545 -6.00 -8.89 18.97
N GLY A 546 -6.81 -8.75 17.91
CA GLY A 546 -8.15 -8.14 18.01
C GLY A 546 -9.24 -9.21 17.95
N TYR A 547 -10.25 -9.12 18.83
CA TYR A 547 -11.37 -10.04 18.87
C TYR A 547 -12.72 -9.32 18.92
N ALA A 548 -13.71 -9.93 18.29
CA ALA A 548 -15.10 -9.60 18.63
C ALA A 548 -15.34 -9.99 20.10
N SER A 549 -15.78 -9.05 20.95
CA SER A 549 -15.86 -9.27 22.41
C SER A 549 -16.67 -10.51 22.79
N GLY A 550 -17.70 -10.86 22.01
CA GLY A 550 -18.51 -12.06 22.25
C GLY A 550 -17.78 -13.36 21.99
N GLU A 551 -16.77 -13.36 21.08
CA GLU A 551 -15.98 -14.54 20.70
C GLU A 551 -14.93 -14.92 21.76
N LEU A 552 -14.64 -14.05 22.71
CA LEU A 552 -13.72 -14.38 23.83
C LEU A 552 -14.10 -15.70 24.51
N LYS A 553 -15.39 -15.96 24.66
CA LYS A 553 -15.92 -17.20 25.31
C LYS A 553 -15.62 -18.48 24.57
N HIS A 554 -15.30 -18.37 23.28
CA HIS A 554 -15.09 -19.52 22.39
C HIS A 554 -13.61 -19.90 22.22
N GLY A 555 -12.77 -19.50 23.18
CA GLY A 555 -11.35 -19.87 23.24
C GLY A 555 -10.45 -18.80 23.82
N PRO A 556 -10.40 -17.57 23.25
CA PRO A 556 -9.42 -16.55 23.64
C PRO A 556 -9.45 -16.13 25.10
N ILE A 557 -10.58 -16.30 25.78
CA ILE A 557 -10.71 -16.01 27.23
C ILE A 557 -9.78 -16.87 28.10
N ALA A 558 -9.29 -17.99 27.58
CA ALA A 558 -8.29 -18.83 28.24
C ALA A 558 -6.92 -18.12 28.41
N LEU A 559 -6.66 -17.08 27.61
CA LEU A 559 -5.44 -16.27 27.68
C LEU A 559 -5.49 -15.19 28.75
N ILE A 560 -6.67 -14.92 29.32
CA ILE A 560 -6.86 -13.83 30.29
C ILE A 560 -6.34 -14.25 31.65
N ASP A 561 -5.34 -13.51 32.13
CA ASP A 561 -4.78 -13.57 33.47
C ASP A 561 -4.36 -12.17 33.93
N LYS A 562 -3.74 -12.10 35.11
CA LYS A 562 -3.27 -10.84 35.73
C LYS A 562 -2.17 -10.11 34.94
N ASP A 563 -1.53 -10.78 34.00
CA ASP A 563 -0.42 -10.24 33.20
C ASP A 563 -0.87 -9.85 31.78
N MET A 564 -2.09 -10.26 31.37
CA MET A 564 -2.65 -9.96 30.05
C MET A 564 -3.38 -8.62 30.03
N PRO A 565 -2.84 -7.58 29.35
CA PRO A 565 -3.57 -6.36 29.08
C PRO A 565 -4.67 -6.56 28.05
N VAL A 566 -5.84 -5.99 28.32
CA VAL A 566 -6.97 -5.99 27.38
C VAL A 566 -7.49 -4.57 27.21
N LEU A 567 -7.40 -4.03 26.00
CA LEU A 567 -8.06 -2.79 25.64
C LEU A 567 -9.46 -3.09 25.09
N ALA A 568 -10.49 -2.54 25.74
CA ALA A 568 -11.86 -2.71 25.32
C ALA A 568 -12.50 -1.40 24.85
N LEU A 569 -13.08 -1.43 23.64
CA LEU A 569 -13.83 -0.32 23.07
C LEU A 569 -15.30 -0.44 23.48
N VAL A 570 -15.77 0.51 24.31
CA VAL A 570 -17.08 0.44 24.97
C VAL A 570 -17.87 1.75 24.84
N PRO A 571 -18.16 2.23 23.61
CA PRO A 571 -19.02 3.40 23.44
C PRO A 571 -20.44 3.15 23.94
N GLN A 572 -21.14 4.22 24.34
CA GLN A 572 -22.57 4.16 24.68
C GLN A 572 -23.42 4.09 23.40
N ASP A 573 -23.39 2.92 22.75
CA ASP A 573 -24.16 2.59 21.55
C ASP A 573 -25.16 1.44 21.80
N GLU A 574 -25.78 0.92 20.74
CA GLU A 574 -26.81 -0.13 20.80
C GLU A 574 -26.31 -1.44 21.42
N VAL A 575 -24.98 -1.67 21.45
CA VAL A 575 -24.35 -2.89 21.98
C VAL A 575 -23.62 -2.70 23.32
N TYR A 576 -23.70 -1.49 23.90
CA TYR A 576 -22.99 -1.11 25.12
C TYR A 576 -23.12 -2.14 26.27
N GLN A 577 -24.35 -2.51 26.63
CA GLN A 577 -24.60 -3.45 27.73
C GLN A 577 -23.95 -4.82 27.50
N LYS A 578 -23.90 -5.27 26.24
CA LYS A 578 -23.23 -6.53 25.88
C LYS A 578 -21.71 -6.40 25.93
N SER A 579 -21.17 -5.24 25.54
CA SER A 579 -19.75 -4.93 25.62
C SER A 579 -19.29 -4.90 27.09
N ILE A 580 -20.01 -4.22 27.97
CA ILE A 580 -19.74 -4.19 29.42
C ILE A 580 -19.79 -5.60 30.02
N SER A 581 -20.78 -6.41 29.68
CA SER A 581 -20.85 -7.81 30.16
C SER A 581 -19.59 -8.61 29.79
N ASN A 582 -19.05 -8.42 28.61
CA ASN A 582 -17.80 -9.08 28.21
C ASN A 582 -16.57 -8.52 28.98
N VAL A 583 -16.55 -7.21 29.26
CA VAL A 583 -15.51 -6.60 30.10
C VAL A 583 -15.52 -7.16 31.53
N GLU A 584 -16.70 -7.34 32.12
CA GLU A 584 -16.84 -7.96 33.45
C GLU A 584 -16.35 -9.43 33.47
N GLU A 585 -16.48 -10.16 32.37
CA GLU A 585 -15.91 -11.51 32.25
C GLU A 585 -14.38 -11.51 32.23
N ILE A 586 -13.76 -10.48 31.61
CA ILE A 586 -12.32 -10.26 31.63
C ILE A 586 -11.88 -9.92 33.06
N LYS A 587 -12.58 -8.98 33.73
CA LYS A 587 -12.33 -8.55 35.11
C LYS A 587 -12.38 -9.73 36.08
N ALA A 588 -13.38 -10.62 35.95
CA ALA A 588 -13.54 -11.80 36.78
C ALA A 588 -12.33 -12.76 36.71
N ARG A 589 -11.50 -12.67 35.69
CA ARG A 589 -10.25 -13.43 35.48
C ARG A 589 -8.99 -12.63 35.80
N GLN A 590 -9.16 -11.48 36.44
CA GLN A 590 -8.07 -10.58 36.83
C GLN A 590 -7.29 -9.96 35.65
N GLY A 591 -7.87 -9.92 34.44
CA GLY A 591 -7.26 -9.26 33.28
C GLY A 591 -7.00 -7.78 33.55
N ARG A 592 -5.90 -7.26 33.03
CA ARG A 592 -5.53 -5.83 33.14
C ARG A 592 -6.30 -5.03 32.08
N ILE A 593 -7.32 -4.30 32.51
CA ILE A 593 -8.32 -3.71 31.62
C ILE A 593 -8.01 -2.23 31.37
N ILE A 594 -7.95 -1.85 30.10
CA ILE A 594 -7.99 -0.45 29.62
C ILE A 594 -9.33 -0.27 28.91
N LEU A 595 -10.09 0.76 29.28
CA LEU A 595 -11.36 1.08 28.63
C LEU A 595 -11.25 2.36 27.83
N ILE A 596 -11.78 2.31 26.60
CA ILE A 596 -12.09 3.52 25.84
C ILE A 596 -13.60 3.63 25.77
N GLY A 597 -14.16 4.65 26.41
CA GLY A 597 -15.61 4.78 26.58
C GLY A 597 -16.12 6.20 26.38
N THR A 598 -17.44 6.37 26.50
CA THR A 598 -18.09 7.66 26.28
C THR A 598 -18.01 8.53 27.54
N GLU A 599 -17.76 9.82 27.40
CA GLU A 599 -17.74 10.83 28.43
C GLU A 599 -19.05 10.83 29.26
N GLY A 600 -18.93 10.99 30.59
CA GLY A 600 -20.06 10.95 31.52
C GLY A 600 -20.47 9.55 31.97
N ASP A 601 -19.83 8.48 31.45
CA ASP A 601 -20.08 7.13 31.92
C ASP A 601 -19.30 6.81 33.20
N SER A 602 -19.93 7.07 34.35
CA SER A 602 -19.33 6.81 35.65
C SER A 602 -19.16 5.31 35.96
N HIS A 603 -19.87 4.43 35.28
CA HIS A 603 -19.79 2.98 35.51
C HIS A 603 -18.40 2.42 35.14
N LEU A 604 -17.75 2.94 34.11
CA LEU A 604 -16.44 2.48 33.66
C LEU A 604 -15.38 2.56 34.76
N LYS A 605 -15.40 3.61 35.57
CA LYS A 605 -14.49 3.77 36.73
C LYS A 605 -14.72 2.77 37.87
N THR A 606 -15.87 2.09 37.90
CA THR A 606 -16.09 0.97 38.84
C THR A 606 -15.44 -0.34 38.39
N ILE A 607 -15.07 -0.41 37.12
CA ILE A 607 -14.41 -1.58 36.50
C ILE A 607 -12.90 -1.45 36.60
N THR A 608 -12.35 -0.30 36.18
CA THR A 608 -10.90 -0.02 36.17
C THR A 608 -10.65 1.48 36.32
N ASP A 609 -9.45 1.84 36.82
CA ASP A 609 -8.98 3.23 36.80
C ASP A 609 -8.42 3.65 35.43
N ASP A 610 -8.12 2.71 34.57
CA ASP A 610 -7.51 2.93 33.25
C ASP A 610 -8.59 3.16 32.19
N VAL A 611 -9.18 4.37 32.19
CA VAL A 611 -10.27 4.75 31.28
C VAL A 611 -9.89 6.01 30.53
N ILE A 612 -9.96 5.94 29.19
CA ILE A 612 -9.90 7.08 28.27
C ILE A 612 -11.34 7.41 27.88
N TYR A 613 -11.77 8.62 28.19
CA TYR A 613 -13.10 9.09 27.82
C TYR A 613 -13.10 9.87 26.52
N LEU A 614 -14.07 9.59 25.66
CA LEU A 614 -14.28 10.27 24.39
C LEU A 614 -15.65 10.97 24.39
N PRO A 615 -15.78 12.12 23.72
CA PRO A 615 -17.07 12.81 23.65
C PRO A 615 -18.11 11.93 22.94
N LYS A 616 -19.37 12.15 23.27
CA LYS A 616 -20.47 11.44 22.63
C LYS A 616 -20.67 11.98 21.21
N VAL A 617 -20.62 11.08 20.23
CA VAL A 617 -20.95 11.35 18.82
C VAL A 617 -22.04 10.38 18.35
N HIS A 618 -22.57 10.60 17.14
CA HIS A 618 -23.45 9.60 16.53
C HIS A 618 -22.72 8.27 16.35
N SER A 619 -23.34 7.14 16.65
CA SER A 619 -22.70 5.81 16.67
C SER A 619 -21.99 5.43 15.36
N ALA A 620 -22.46 5.94 14.22
CA ALA A 620 -21.79 5.77 12.94
C ALA A 620 -20.40 6.42 12.89
N MET A 621 -20.11 7.42 13.71
CA MET A 621 -18.82 8.11 13.77
C MET A 621 -17.85 7.49 14.78
N ASN A 622 -18.31 6.56 15.64
CA ASN A 622 -17.45 5.87 16.60
C ASN A 622 -16.19 5.26 15.95
N PRO A 623 -16.25 4.59 14.77
CA PRO A 623 -15.05 4.03 14.16
C PRO A 623 -13.94 5.05 13.92
N ILE A 624 -14.28 6.27 13.51
CA ILE A 624 -13.30 7.35 13.29
C ILE A 624 -12.72 7.81 14.63
N LEU A 625 -13.59 8.13 15.60
CA LEU A 625 -13.15 8.71 16.88
C LEU A 625 -12.38 7.70 17.75
N TYR A 626 -12.84 6.44 17.83
CA TYR A 626 -12.24 5.41 18.68
C TYR A 626 -10.93 4.83 18.13
N THR A 627 -10.60 5.10 16.85
CA THR A 627 -9.30 4.79 16.24
C THR A 627 -8.17 5.61 16.88
N ILE A 628 -8.43 6.88 17.20
CA ILE A 628 -7.41 7.83 17.66
C ILE A 628 -6.64 7.34 18.91
N PRO A 629 -7.30 7.00 20.03
CA PRO A 629 -6.59 6.52 21.21
C PRO A 629 -5.89 5.17 20.99
N ALA A 630 -6.38 4.31 20.09
CA ALA A 630 -5.72 3.05 19.75
C ALA A 630 -4.40 3.27 18.99
N GLN A 631 -4.37 4.22 18.05
CA GLN A 631 -3.16 4.61 17.32
C GLN A 631 -2.15 5.29 18.25
N LEU A 632 -2.58 6.23 19.08
CA LEU A 632 -1.72 6.90 20.05
C LEU A 632 -1.13 5.92 21.07
N LEU A 633 -1.92 4.96 21.57
CA LEU A 633 -1.43 3.91 22.47
C LEU A 633 -0.31 3.09 21.81
N ALA A 634 -0.52 2.65 20.58
CA ALA A 634 0.50 1.90 19.83
C ALA A 634 1.77 2.73 19.64
N TYR A 635 1.63 4.01 19.24
CA TYR A 635 2.73 4.95 19.04
C TYR A 635 3.53 5.19 20.33
N GLU A 636 2.87 5.52 21.44
CA GLU A 636 3.54 5.84 22.69
C GLU A 636 4.23 4.60 23.29
N ILE A 637 3.60 3.42 23.24
CA ILE A 637 4.21 2.15 23.66
C ILE A 637 5.47 1.88 22.83
N ALA A 638 5.41 1.98 21.51
CA ALA A 638 6.55 1.72 20.64
C ALA A 638 7.69 2.71 20.87
N THR A 639 7.37 4.00 21.04
CA THR A 639 8.33 5.05 21.35
C THR A 639 9.01 4.81 22.71
N LYS A 640 8.27 4.42 23.73
CA LYS A 640 8.78 4.08 25.05
C LYS A 640 9.72 2.87 25.02
N ARG A 641 9.44 1.90 24.15
CA ARG A 641 10.28 0.73 23.90
C ARG A 641 11.53 1.03 23.08
N GLY A 642 11.67 2.25 22.55
CA GLY A 642 12.79 2.64 21.68
C GLY A 642 12.72 2.06 20.27
N CYS A 643 11.51 1.68 19.81
CA CYS A 643 11.31 1.15 18.46
C CYS A 643 11.32 2.29 17.42
N ASP A 644 11.73 1.98 16.20
CA ASP A 644 11.57 2.88 15.05
C ASP A 644 10.10 2.80 14.57
N VAL A 645 9.31 3.82 14.88
CA VAL A 645 7.87 3.85 14.58
C VAL A 645 7.59 4.24 13.13
N ASP A 646 8.49 4.98 12.49
CA ASP A 646 8.33 5.41 11.09
C ASP A 646 8.74 4.30 10.12
N GLN A 647 9.76 3.50 10.48
CA GLN A 647 10.32 2.43 9.68
C GLN A 647 10.48 1.15 10.53
N PRO A 648 9.38 0.52 10.94
CA PRO A 648 9.45 -0.72 11.73
C PRO A 648 10.07 -1.85 10.91
N ARG A 649 10.84 -2.72 11.59
CA ARG A 649 11.54 -3.83 10.94
C ARG A 649 10.57 -4.75 10.17
N ASN A 650 11.04 -5.29 9.05
CA ASN A 650 10.31 -6.27 8.23
C ASN A 650 8.97 -5.77 7.64
N LEU A 651 8.76 -4.46 7.57
CA LEU A 651 7.56 -3.85 6.99
C LEU A 651 7.93 -2.80 5.96
N ALA A 652 7.15 -2.71 4.89
CA ALA A 652 7.20 -1.66 3.90
C ALA A 652 5.84 -0.96 3.79
N LYS A 653 5.83 0.32 3.41
CA LYS A 653 4.60 1.14 3.31
C LYS A 653 3.57 0.58 2.35
N SER A 654 4.00 0.00 1.25
CA SER A 654 3.13 -0.62 0.25
C SER A 654 3.69 -1.97 -0.15
N VAL A 655 2.82 -2.97 -0.24
CA VAL A 655 3.15 -4.31 -0.73
C VAL A 655 2.69 -4.38 -2.18
N THR A 656 3.65 -4.27 -3.10
CA THR A 656 3.39 -4.35 -4.55
C THR A 656 3.76 -5.70 -5.11
N VAL A 657 3.82 -6.70 -4.24
CA VAL A 657 4.21 -8.08 -4.50
C VAL A 657 3.36 -9.06 -3.72
N GLU A 658 3.27 -10.26 -4.21
CA GLU A 658 2.86 -11.47 -3.51
C GLU A 658 3.95 -12.07 -2.66
#